data_a2215956961b79d309873f2abac3eb41
#
_entry.id   a2215956961b79d309873f2abac3eb41
#
_cell.length_a   1.000
_cell.length_b   1.000
_cell.length_c   1.000
_cell.angle_alpha   90.00
_cell.angle_beta   90.00
_cell.angle_gamma   90.00
#
_symmetry.space_group_name_H-M   'P 1'
#
loop_
_entity.id
_entity.type
_entity.pdbx_description
1 polymer ?
#
loop_
_entity_poly.entity_id
_entity_poly.type
_entity_poly.pdbx_seq_one_letter_code
_entity_poly.pdbx_strand_id
1 'polypeptide(L)'
;MGLSRRDFLKNSVAGATAATVGIPLSKQAEAAVKAGESGWQWDKSVCRFCGTGCGIMVATKGGRIVATKGDPDAPVNKGLNCIKGYFNGKINYGKDRLTQPLLRMTDGKFDKKGKFVPVSWEQAIDIMEEKMRWAMKEKGPHGISIFGSGQYTIHEGYAAAKLMKAGFRSNNIDPNARHCMASAVVAFMQTFGIDEPQGNYDDIEHTDTAVLWGANMAEMHPILWSRITDRRLTHSKMKVVNLSVYGNMSSDIADLEIIFAPSGDLAIQNYIAREIVKRDAIDHDFVKKHTVFATGPYDIGYGFRPKDAEKYHSAAEMEIVKNEKVRVLDKWEAIAQRKKEGEVVEQKSTGSAMKDWAISFEDFKAGLEPYTLDFVAEVAKGDPDESMADFKAKLQQLADLYCDKGRKVVSYWTMGFNQHQRGSWVNEQAYMNHLLTGRQCKPGNGAFSLTGQPSACGTAREVGTFAHRLPSDMVVMNPKHRAISEKLWKLPAKTINPQMGSHFVKIMRDLEDGNILFSWTQVNNPWQNTANVNHWIKGAREMNNFIVVADAYPGVSAKVADLILPAAMINEKWGAYGNAERRTQVWRQQILPPGQARGDLWMTLELSKRFKLKDVWGEQKIPGLKADGFEDGKLPSVLDEAVKMGYTPESTLYDVLFATPENKKYKWPDNAVASGHGNHIADLLKDGWFPEKALFEEYRQFGNGKAHDLAPFDVYHGARVRGLKWPVVEKDGKWVETQWRNNEEYDPYVKKGSGFDFYGNNGQKMMTGDLDKNSGPDKTVDISGKAKIYFRPYASPVEKPDANYDLWLCTGRVLEHWHSGTMTRRVPELHRAVPNAVCWIHPKDAEAKGLKRNDLVWIESRRGKVKVRLETGGRNRMPRGMVYVPWFDEGVLINKVTLDTTCPLSKETDYKKCSVKIYKA
;
A
#
# COMPACT_ATOMS: atom_id res chain seq x y z
N MET A 1 -47.77 -25.68 12.96
CA MET A 1 -48.02 -24.37 12.31
C MET A 1 -46.71 -23.93 11.65
N GLY A 2 -46.62 -24.04 10.34
CA GLY A 2 -45.44 -23.67 9.59
C GLY A 2 -45.38 -22.12 9.45
N LEU A 3 -44.34 -21.52 9.93
CA LEU A 3 -44.00 -20.10 9.66
C LEU A 3 -43.85 -19.88 8.15
N SER A 4 -44.53 -18.86 7.60
CA SER A 4 -44.40 -18.52 6.20
C SER A 4 -42.99 -18.02 5.91
N ARG A 5 -42.52 -18.17 4.67
CA ARG A 5 -41.21 -17.62 4.19
C ARG A 5 -41.07 -16.11 4.52
N ARG A 6 -42.14 -15.40 4.56
CA ARG A 6 -42.22 -13.97 4.87
C ARG A 6 -42.03 -13.69 6.37
N ASP A 7 -42.56 -14.56 7.24
CA ASP A 7 -42.43 -14.43 8.70
C ASP A 7 -41.02 -14.85 9.12
N PHE A 8 -40.42 -15.83 8.47
CA PHE A 8 -39.00 -16.21 8.64
C PHE A 8 -38.07 -15.04 8.28
N LEU A 9 -38.29 -14.36 7.15
CA LEU A 9 -37.48 -13.21 6.72
C LEU A 9 -37.66 -12.01 7.64
N LYS A 10 -38.89 -11.71 8.08
CA LYS A 10 -39.15 -10.63 9.05
C LYS A 10 -38.46 -10.88 10.39
N ASN A 11 -38.54 -12.10 10.91
CA ASN A 11 -37.92 -12.46 12.18
C ASN A 11 -36.39 -12.52 12.08
N SER A 12 -35.81 -12.92 10.92
CA SER A 12 -34.36 -12.92 10.68
C SER A 12 -33.79 -11.51 10.56
N VAL A 13 -34.51 -10.60 9.90
CA VAL A 13 -34.11 -9.18 9.77
C VAL A 13 -34.24 -8.47 11.12
N ALA A 14 -35.34 -8.67 11.83
CA ALA A 14 -35.56 -8.10 13.18
C ALA A 14 -34.51 -8.62 14.18
N GLY A 15 -34.17 -9.91 14.10
CA GLY A 15 -33.12 -10.52 14.94
C GLY A 15 -31.73 -9.98 14.67
N ALA A 16 -31.37 -9.79 13.40
CA ALA A 16 -30.09 -9.20 13.03
C ALA A 16 -29.98 -7.72 13.44
N THR A 17 -31.07 -6.97 13.29
CA THR A 17 -31.13 -5.55 13.67
C THR A 17 -31.09 -5.39 15.20
N ALA A 18 -31.81 -6.23 15.95
CA ALA A 18 -31.81 -6.20 17.42
C ALA A 18 -30.42 -6.56 18.01
N ALA A 19 -29.71 -7.52 17.41
CA ALA A 19 -28.35 -7.88 17.84
C ALA A 19 -27.33 -6.76 17.60
N THR A 20 -27.53 -5.94 16.56
CA THR A 20 -26.65 -4.77 16.26
C THR A 20 -26.91 -3.55 17.14
N VAL A 21 -28.10 -3.42 17.72
CA VAL A 21 -28.48 -2.27 18.59
C VAL A 21 -28.56 -2.65 20.09
N GLY A 22 -28.10 -3.85 20.48
CA GLY A 22 -28.09 -4.26 21.90
C GLY A 22 -29.50 -4.50 22.52
N ILE A 23 -30.54 -4.68 21.70
CA ILE A 23 -31.87 -4.99 22.16
C ILE A 23 -31.96 -6.50 22.43
N PRO A 24 -32.33 -6.97 23.62
CA PRO A 24 -32.46 -8.39 23.90
C PRO A 24 -33.53 -9.03 23.01
N LEU A 25 -33.14 -10.06 22.28
CA LEU A 25 -34.03 -10.86 21.45
C LEU A 25 -35.02 -11.63 22.35
N SER A 26 -36.27 -11.76 21.91
CA SER A 26 -37.19 -12.70 22.57
C SER A 26 -36.62 -14.13 22.47
N LYS A 27 -36.85 -14.95 23.49
CA LYS A 27 -36.44 -16.38 23.50
C LYS A 27 -36.88 -17.16 22.26
N GLN A 28 -38.01 -16.78 21.64
CA GLN A 28 -38.49 -17.34 20.39
C GLN A 28 -37.68 -16.92 19.17
N ALA A 29 -37.23 -15.65 19.11
CA ALA A 29 -36.34 -15.16 18.06
C ALA A 29 -34.94 -15.78 18.16
N GLU A 30 -34.40 -15.94 19.38
CA GLU A 30 -33.14 -16.66 19.61
C GLU A 30 -33.25 -18.13 19.22
N ALA A 31 -34.34 -18.82 19.52
CA ALA A 31 -34.58 -20.20 19.12
C ALA A 31 -34.72 -20.33 17.60
N ALA A 32 -35.37 -19.37 16.93
CA ALA A 32 -35.51 -19.37 15.48
C ALA A 32 -34.15 -19.11 14.78
N VAL A 33 -33.31 -18.22 15.33
CA VAL A 33 -31.95 -17.97 14.85
C VAL A 33 -31.10 -19.23 15.02
N LYS A 34 -31.11 -19.84 16.22
CA LYS A 34 -30.37 -21.11 16.49
C LYS A 34 -30.83 -22.27 15.62
N ALA A 35 -32.12 -22.39 15.36
CA ALA A 35 -32.65 -23.43 14.43
C ALA A 35 -32.17 -23.21 12.99
N GLY A 36 -32.08 -21.92 12.55
CA GLY A 36 -31.52 -21.58 11.23
C GLY A 36 -30.04 -21.89 11.10
N GLU A 37 -29.28 -21.82 12.20
CA GLU A 37 -27.84 -22.10 12.27
C GLU A 37 -27.49 -23.60 12.49
N SER A 38 -28.48 -24.48 12.56
CA SER A 38 -28.26 -25.90 12.78
C SER A 38 -27.31 -26.52 11.75
N GLY A 39 -26.21 -27.11 12.23
CA GLY A 39 -25.15 -27.70 11.42
C GLY A 39 -24.17 -26.70 10.81
N TRP A 40 -24.19 -25.44 11.22
CA TRP A 40 -23.15 -24.47 10.86
C TRP A 40 -21.90 -24.67 11.72
N GLN A 41 -20.76 -24.64 11.04
CA GLN A 41 -19.46 -24.69 11.71
C GLN A 41 -18.81 -23.30 11.60
N TRP A 42 -18.68 -22.62 12.74
CA TRP A 42 -18.05 -21.31 12.82
C TRP A 42 -16.54 -21.41 13.02
N ASP A 43 -15.78 -20.64 12.23
CA ASP A 43 -14.36 -20.49 12.39
C ASP A 43 -13.95 -19.02 12.30
N LYS A 44 -12.83 -18.67 12.92
CA LYS A 44 -12.26 -17.33 12.88
C LYS A 44 -11.45 -17.11 11.60
N SER A 45 -11.57 -15.93 11.02
CA SER A 45 -10.83 -15.49 9.84
C SER A 45 -10.57 -13.99 9.89
N VAL A 46 -9.84 -13.47 8.93
CA VAL A 46 -9.54 -12.04 8.77
C VAL A 46 -10.31 -11.50 7.57
N CYS A 47 -10.79 -10.27 7.67
CA CYS A 47 -11.47 -9.62 6.54
C CYS A 47 -10.49 -9.41 5.37
N ARG A 48 -10.93 -9.75 4.16
CA ARG A 48 -10.12 -9.68 2.93
C ARG A 48 -9.78 -8.25 2.50
N PHE A 49 -10.51 -7.26 2.97
CA PHE A 49 -10.54 -5.94 2.33
C PHE A 49 -9.47 -4.97 2.86
N CYS A 50 -9.83 -4.02 3.71
CA CYS A 50 -8.90 -2.94 4.01
C CYS A 50 -7.86 -3.28 5.09
N GLY A 51 -6.85 -2.41 5.22
CA GLY A 51 -5.75 -2.52 6.18
C GLY A 51 -6.15 -2.41 7.66
N THR A 52 -7.44 -2.15 7.94
CA THR A 52 -7.96 -2.22 9.32
C THR A 52 -7.74 -3.61 9.92
N GLY A 53 -7.85 -4.70 9.12
CA GLY A 53 -7.60 -6.05 9.61
C GLY A 53 -8.69 -6.55 10.58
N CYS A 54 -9.96 -6.28 10.28
CA CYS A 54 -11.07 -6.77 11.09
C CYS A 54 -11.06 -8.29 11.21
N GLY A 55 -11.21 -8.81 12.42
CA GLY A 55 -11.52 -10.22 12.66
C GLY A 55 -12.96 -10.52 12.25
N ILE A 56 -13.16 -11.63 11.58
CA ILE A 56 -14.48 -12.12 11.17
C ILE A 56 -14.70 -13.57 11.57
N MET A 57 -15.95 -13.92 11.87
CA MET A 57 -16.41 -15.28 11.99
C MET A 57 -17.00 -15.72 10.65
N VAL A 58 -16.57 -16.87 10.16
CA VAL A 58 -17.04 -17.50 8.93
C VAL A 58 -17.76 -18.79 9.27
N ALA A 59 -19.03 -18.91 8.88
CA ALA A 59 -19.80 -20.13 9.02
C ALA A 59 -19.78 -20.95 7.75
N THR A 60 -19.51 -22.23 7.86
CA THR A 60 -19.56 -23.19 6.76
C THR A 60 -20.61 -24.27 6.99
N LYS A 61 -21.22 -24.74 5.92
CA LYS A 61 -22.13 -25.90 5.89
C LYS A 61 -22.00 -26.60 4.55
N GLY A 62 -21.78 -27.92 4.57
CA GLY A 62 -21.63 -28.67 3.33
C GLY A 62 -20.51 -28.16 2.41
N GLY A 63 -19.39 -27.72 2.98
CA GLY A 63 -18.25 -27.20 2.23
C GLY A 63 -18.44 -25.81 1.61
N ARG A 64 -19.48 -25.08 1.98
CA ARG A 64 -19.78 -23.73 1.49
C ARG A 64 -19.86 -22.73 2.64
N ILE A 65 -19.44 -21.51 2.40
CA ILE A 65 -19.66 -20.40 3.33
C ILE A 65 -21.13 -19.99 3.26
N VAL A 66 -21.81 -20.03 4.41
CA VAL A 66 -23.22 -19.69 4.54
C VAL A 66 -23.47 -18.37 5.25
N ALA A 67 -22.52 -17.91 6.09
CA ALA A 67 -22.62 -16.63 6.77
C ALA A 67 -21.23 -16.07 7.13
N THR A 68 -21.16 -14.74 7.31
CA THR A 68 -20.02 -14.03 7.88
C THR A 68 -20.52 -12.94 8.84
N LYS A 69 -19.81 -12.75 9.96
CA LYS A 69 -20.06 -11.68 10.93
C LYS A 69 -18.75 -11.20 11.55
N GLY A 70 -18.76 -10.04 12.22
CA GLY A 70 -17.61 -9.57 12.99
C GLY A 70 -17.27 -10.52 14.14
N ASP A 71 -15.99 -10.69 14.42
CA ASP A 71 -15.52 -11.44 15.60
C ASP A 71 -15.56 -10.52 16.83
N PRO A 72 -16.40 -10.84 17.85
CA PRO A 72 -16.49 -10.02 19.06
C PRO A 72 -15.20 -10.00 19.89
N ASP A 73 -14.35 -11.03 19.75
CA ASP A 73 -13.09 -11.13 20.48
C ASP A 73 -11.94 -10.38 19.77
N ALA A 74 -12.15 -9.90 18.54
CA ALA A 74 -11.13 -9.20 17.79
C ALA A 74 -10.95 -7.76 18.29
N PRO A 75 -9.75 -7.37 18.77
CA PRO A 75 -9.53 -6.04 19.38
C PRO A 75 -9.69 -4.89 18.37
N VAL A 76 -9.50 -5.16 17.10
CA VAL A 76 -9.58 -4.16 16.01
C VAL A 76 -11.00 -3.66 15.79
N ASN A 77 -11.95 -4.56 15.65
CA ASN A 77 -13.34 -4.26 15.25
C ASN A 77 -14.39 -4.60 16.29
N LYS A 78 -14.04 -5.26 17.39
CA LYS A 78 -14.91 -5.50 18.56
C LYS A 78 -16.31 -6.01 18.13
N GLY A 79 -16.36 -6.95 17.19
CA GLY A 79 -17.60 -7.54 16.66
C GLY A 79 -18.25 -6.78 15.50
N LEU A 80 -17.79 -5.58 15.17
CA LEU A 80 -18.36 -4.78 14.09
C LEU A 80 -17.87 -5.26 12.71
N ASN A 81 -18.68 -5.03 11.68
CA ASN A 81 -18.34 -5.23 10.29
C ASN A 81 -18.90 -4.10 9.42
N CYS A 82 -18.09 -3.63 8.45
CA CYS A 82 -18.64 -2.78 7.39
C CYS A 82 -19.38 -3.65 6.35
N ILE A 83 -20.11 -3.00 5.44
CA ILE A 83 -20.91 -3.70 4.42
C ILE A 83 -20.08 -4.70 3.60
N LYS A 84 -18.84 -4.38 3.23
CA LYS A 84 -17.93 -5.29 2.51
C LYS A 84 -17.56 -6.51 3.37
N GLY A 85 -17.20 -6.28 4.63
CA GLY A 85 -16.86 -7.35 5.57
C GLY A 85 -18.02 -8.27 5.87
N TYR A 86 -19.24 -7.73 5.95
CA TYR A 86 -20.47 -8.52 6.10
C TYR A 86 -20.68 -9.50 4.92
N PHE A 87 -20.38 -9.06 3.69
CA PHE A 87 -20.49 -9.91 2.50
C PHE A 87 -19.19 -10.63 2.13
N ASN A 88 -18.20 -10.69 3.02
CA ASN A 88 -16.89 -11.27 2.73
C ASN A 88 -16.96 -12.69 2.15
N GLY A 89 -17.80 -13.56 2.71
CA GLY A 89 -17.96 -14.93 2.22
C GLY A 89 -18.54 -15.03 0.80
N LYS A 90 -19.36 -14.05 0.38
CA LYS A 90 -20.01 -14.09 -0.95
C LYS A 90 -19.06 -13.82 -2.10
N ILE A 91 -17.89 -13.20 -1.84
CA ILE A 91 -16.90 -12.96 -2.89
C ILE A 91 -16.37 -14.24 -3.54
N ASN A 92 -16.52 -15.40 -2.90
CA ASN A 92 -16.05 -16.69 -3.41
C ASN A 92 -16.98 -17.28 -4.48
N TYR A 93 -18.19 -16.74 -4.66
CA TYR A 93 -19.26 -17.38 -5.43
C TYR A 93 -19.74 -16.56 -6.65
N GLY A 94 -18.89 -15.72 -7.22
CA GLY A 94 -19.18 -15.06 -8.50
C GLY A 94 -19.34 -16.07 -9.63
N LYS A 95 -20.28 -15.82 -10.53
CA LYS A 95 -20.64 -16.76 -11.62
C LYS A 95 -19.51 -17.00 -12.63
N ASP A 96 -18.62 -16.03 -12.78
CA ASP A 96 -17.47 -16.05 -13.69
C ASP A 96 -16.15 -16.41 -12.98
N ARG A 97 -16.24 -17.16 -11.89
CA ARG A 97 -15.07 -17.64 -11.14
C ARG A 97 -14.15 -18.47 -12.05
N LEU A 98 -12.86 -18.10 -12.08
CA LEU A 98 -11.85 -18.85 -12.80
C LEU A 98 -11.57 -20.16 -12.08
N THR A 99 -11.63 -21.29 -12.82
CA THR A 99 -11.53 -22.65 -12.26
C THR A 99 -10.48 -23.51 -12.94
N GLN A 100 -9.90 -23.05 -14.05
CA GLN A 100 -8.84 -23.78 -14.78
C GLN A 100 -7.93 -22.78 -15.50
N PRO A 101 -6.66 -23.14 -15.80
CA PRO A 101 -5.76 -22.31 -16.56
C PRO A 101 -6.29 -22.07 -17.99
N LEU A 102 -6.08 -20.85 -18.51
CA LEU A 102 -6.52 -20.45 -19.85
C LEU A 102 -5.35 -19.82 -20.60
N LEU A 103 -4.98 -20.39 -21.76
CA LEU A 103 -3.90 -19.91 -22.62
C LEU A 103 -4.47 -19.36 -23.94
N ARG A 104 -3.92 -18.26 -24.46
CA ARG A 104 -4.28 -17.79 -25.81
C ARG A 104 -3.70 -18.71 -26.87
N MET A 105 -4.55 -19.22 -27.76
CA MET A 105 -4.15 -20.19 -28.75
C MET A 105 -4.86 -19.93 -30.09
N THR A 106 -4.16 -20.31 -31.20
CA THR A 106 -4.70 -20.49 -32.53
C THR A 106 -4.15 -21.82 -33.06
N ASP A 107 -5.00 -22.69 -33.58
CA ASP A 107 -4.64 -23.99 -34.13
C ASP A 107 -3.75 -24.87 -33.21
N GLY A 108 -4.11 -24.87 -31.91
CA GLY A 108 -3.43 -25.68 -30.90
C GLY A 108 -2.06 -25.17 -30.45
N LYS A 109 -1.64 -23.98 -30.91
CA LYS A 109 -0.36 -23.36 -30.53
C LYS A 109 -0.59 -21.99 -29.85
N PHE A 110 0.34 -21.60 -28.97
CA PHE A 110 0.30 -20.26 -28.40
C PHE A 110 0.32 -19.20 -29.48
N ASP A 111 -0.66 -18.31 -29.41
CA ASP A 111 -0.76 -17.12 -30.24
C ASP A 111 -1.26 -15.93 -29.41
N LYS A 112 -0.45 -14.88 -29.35
CA LYS A 112 -0.77 -13.66 -28.59
C LYS A 112 -2.10 -13.02 -29.01
N LYS A 113 -2.52 -13.21 -30.26
CA LYS A 113 -3.81 -12.73 -30.82
C LYS A 113 -4.93 -13.78 -30.70
N GLY A 114 -4.59 -15.00 -30.32
CA GLY A 114 -5.51 -16.13 -30.19
C GLY A 114 -6.59 -15.95 -29.12
N LYS A 115 -7.53 -16.88 -29.09
CA LYS A 115 -8.57 -16.95 -28.06
C LYS A 115 -8.09 -17.73 -26.86
N PHE A 116 -8.65 -17.44 -25.69
CA PHE A 116 -8.40 -18.24 -24.49
C PHE A 116 -8.99 -19.64 -24.61
N VAL A 117 -8.15 -20.65 -24.44
CA VAL A 117 -8.49 -22.07 -24.45
C VAL A 117 -8.06 -22.68 -23.11
N PRO A 118 -8.89 -23.55 -22.50
CA PRO A 118 -8.50 -24.31 -21.31
C PRO A 118 -7.27 -25.18 -21.56
N VAL A 119 -6.32 -25.13 -20.61
CA VAL A 119 -5.12 -26.00 -20.61
C VAL A 119 -4.92 -26.65 -19.22
N SER A 120 -4.12 -27.70 -19.15
CA SER A 120 -3.74 -28.29 -17.87
C SER A 120 -2.76 -27.40 -17.10
N TRP A 121 -2.62 -27.63 -15.80
CA TRP A 121 -1.56 -26.98 -15.02
C TRP A 121 -0.16 -27.29 -15.53
N GLU A 122 0.06 -28.52 -15.99
CA GLU A 122 1.33 -28.92 -16.59
C GLU A 122 1.65 -28.06 -17.80
N GLN A 123 0.73 -27.97 -18.76
CA GLN A 123 0.88 -27.12 -19.93
C GLN A 123 1.06 -25.63 -19.57
N ALA A 124 0.37 -25.14 -18.54
CA ALA A 124 0.51 -23.76 -18.09
C ALA A 124 1.90 -23.49 -17.49
N ILE A 125 2.43 -24.42 -16.68
CA ILE A 125 3.78 -24.29 -16.10
C ILE A 125 4.86 -24.46 -17.18
N ASP A 126 4.66 -25.38 -18.13
CA ASP A 126 5.60 -25.60 -19.24
C ASP A 126 5.76 -24.37 -20.11
N ILE A 127 4.66 -23.70 -20.48
CA ILE A 127 4.75 -22.45 -21.25
C ILE A 127 5.35 -21.31 -20.44
N MET A 128 5.10 -21.24 -19.13
CA MET A 128 5.73 -20.26 -18.24
C MET A 128 7.24 -20.49 -18.19
N GLU A 129 7.68 -21.74 -18.00
CA GLU A 129 9.10 -22.10 -18.01
C GLU A 129 9.76 -21.72 -19.33
N GLU A 130 9.17 -22.11 -20.48
CA GLU A 130 9.67 -21.79 -21.81
C GLU A 130 9.87 -20.27 -21.99
N LYS A 131 8.84 -19.48 -21.65
CA LYS A 131 8.90 -18.02 -21.83
C LYS A 131 9.82 -17.31 -20.84
N MET A 132 9.95 -17.83 -19.61
CA MET A 132 10.93 -17.31 -18.66
C MET A 132 12.36 -17.62 -19.10
N ARG A 133 12.65 -18.84 -19.57
CA ARG A 133 13.97 -19.20 -20.11
C ARG A 133 14.34 -18.33 -21.31
N TRP A 134 13.39 -18.12 -22.23
CA TRP A 134 13.57 -17.19 -23.34
C TRP A 134 13.89 -15.78 -22.85
N ALA A 135 13.09 -15.22 -21.94
CA ALA A 135 13.28 -13.87 -21.42
C ALA A 135 14.64 -13.69 -20.72
N MET A 136 15.04 -14.68 -19.90
CA MET A 136 16.33 -14.65 -19.22
C MET A 136 17.52 -14.83 -20.19
N LYS A 137 17.37 -15.64 -21.23
CA LYS A 137 18.40 -15.79 -22.28
C LYS A 137 18.64 -14.47 -23.03
N GLU A 138 17.56 -13.74 -23.37
CA GLU A 138 17.65 -12.50 -24.15
C GLU A 138 18.08 -11.28 -23.31
N LYS A 139 17.65 -11.20 -22.05
CA LYS A 139 17.78 -9.99 -21.21
C LYS A 139 18.42 -10.25 -19.83
N GLY A 140 18.89 -11.47 -19.57
CA GLY A 140 19.37 -11.86 -18.25
C GLY A 140 18.25 -11.87 -17.19
N PRO A 141 18.58 -11.85 -15.90
CA PRO A 141 17.61 -11.86 -14.80
C PRO A 141 16.62 -10.70 -14.85
N HIS A 142 17.01 -9.58 -15.44
CA HIS A 142 16.13 -8.42 -15.59
C HIS A 142 15.08 -8.57 -16.69
N GLY A 143 15.16 -9.62 -17.52
CA GLY A 143 14.14 -9.94 -18.54
C GLY A 143 12.82 -10.42 -17.99
N ILE A 144 12.74 -10.76 -16.69
CA ILE A 144 11.55 -11.25 -16.02
C ILE A 144 11.11 -10.33 -14.90
N SER A 145 9.79 -10.31 -14.60
CA SER A 145 9.24 -9.52 -13.50
C SER A 145 8.03 -10.16 -12.84
N ILE A 146 7.74 -9.75 -11.60
CA ILE A 146 6.48 -10.02 -10.91
C ILE A 146 5.81 -8.70 -10.51
N PHE A 147 4.57 -8.50 -10.93
CA PHE A 147 3.65 -7.54 -10.31
C PHE A 147 3.04 -8.17 -9.07
N GLY A 148 3.62 -7.86 -7.90
CA GLY A 148 3.17 -8.35 -6.60
C GLY A 148 2.05 -7.52 -5.99
N SER A 149 1.78 -7.75 -4.71
CA SER A 149 0.65 -7.13 -4.02
C SER A 149 0.89 -6.88 -2.54
N GLY A 150 0.34 -5.77 -2.03
CA GLY A 150 0.10 -5.57 -0.59
C GLY A 150 -1.10 -6.37 -0.06
N GLN A 151 -1.67 -7.24 -0.86
CA GLN A 151 -2.78 -8.15 -0.51
C GLN A 151 -2.35 -9.63 -0.54
N TYR A 152 -1.08 -9.92 -0.77
CA TYR A 152 -0.51 -11.24 -0.51
C TYR A 152 -0.75 -11.66 0.94
N THR A 153 -0.85 -12.97 1.18
CA THR A 153 -0.48 -13.47 2.50
C THR A 153 1.02 -13.25 2.72
N ILE A 154 1.45 -13.20 3.98
CA ILE A 154 2.88 -13.09 4.34
C ILE A 154 3.68 -14.19 3.63
N HIS A 155 3.18 -15.44 3.64
CA HIS A 155 3.84 -16.60 3.03
C HIS A 155 3.99 -16.47 1.52
N GLU A 156 2.94 -16.01 0.82
CA GLU A 156 2.96 -15.80 -0.63
C GLU A 156 3.95 -14.71 -1.03
N GLY A 157 3.91 -13.57 -0.34
CA GLY A 157 4.83 -12.47 -0.59
C GLY A 157 6.29 -12.85 -0.33
N TYR A 158 6.51 -13.58 0.77
CA TYR A 158 7.85 -14.07 1.13
C TYR A 158 8.39 -15.06 0.10
N ALA A 159 7.59 -16.05 -0.31
CA ALA A 159 7.99 -17.02 -1.32
C ALA A 159 8.29 -16.38 -2.68
N ALA A 160 7.43 -15.45 -3.14
CA ALA A 160 7.64 -14.73 -4.39
C ALA A 160 8.91 -13.88 -4.36
N ALA A 161 9.15 -13.14 -3.26
CA ALA A 161 10.37 -12.34 -3.09
C ALA A 161 11.62 -13.21 -3.05
N LYS A 162 11.59 -14.34 -2.31
CA LYS A 162 12.69 -15.29 -2.22
C LYS A 162 13.00 -15.94 -3.56
N LEU A 163 11.96 -16.39 -4.30
CA LEU A 163 12.12 -16.98 -5.64
C LEU A 163 12.77 -15.99 -6.61
N MET A 164 12.29 -14.74 -6.64
CA MET A 164 12.84 -13.73 -7.56
C MET A 164 14.24 -13.32 -7.18
N LYS A 165 14.47 -12.91 -5.92
CA LYS A 165 15.74 -12.28 -5.50
C LYS A 165 16.89 -13.30 -5.32
N ALA A 166 16.58 -14.46 -4.77
CA ALA A 166 17.56 -15.53 -4.53
C ALA A 166 17.59 -16.55 -5.67
N GLY A 167 16.43 -17.01 -6.12
CA GLY A 167 16.31 -18.02 -7.18
C GLY A 167 16.75 -17.49 -8.53
N PHE A 168 16.03 -16.56 -9.08
CA PHE A 168 16.31 -15.98 -10.39
C PHE A 168 17.33 -14.84 -10.36
N ARG A 169 17.76 -14.41 -9.18
CA ARG A 169 18.69 -13.29 -8.98
C ARG A 169 18.18 -11.99 -9.61
N SER A 170 16.86 -11.85 -9.70
CA SER A 170 16.17 -10.68 -10.25
C SER A 170 15.50 -9.91 -9.12
N ASN A 171 15.70 -8.60 -9.09
CA ASN A 171 14.99 -7.71 -8.17
C ASN A 171 13.73 -7.08 -8.79
N ASN A 172 13.32 -7.52 -9.99
CA ASN A 172 12.12 -7.03 -10.69
C ASN A 172 10.84 -7.64 -10.10
N ILE A 173 10.62 -7.44 -8.82
CA ILE A 173 9.35 -7.68 -8.12
C ILE A 173 8.94 -6.40 -7.42
N ASP A 174 7.75 -5.88 -7.72
CA ASP A 174 7.24 -4.68 -7.06
C ASP A 174 5.72 -4.80 -6.85
N PRO A 175 5.22 -4.51 -5.65
CA PRO A 175 3.80 -4.69 -5.33
C PRO A 175 2.96 -3.47 -5.72
N ASN A 176 1.65 -3.66 -5.86
CA ASN A 176 0.71 -2.54 -6.01
C ASN A 176 0.68 -1.59 -4.80
N ALA A 177 1.31 -1.94 -3.70
CA ALA A 177 1.58 -1.04 -2.58
C ALA A 177 2.47 0.16 -3.00
N ARG A 178 3.17 0.06 -4.14
CA ARG A 178 3.84 1.19 -4.81
C ARG A 178 2.87 2.33 -5.14
N HIS A 179 1.64 2.03 -5.49
CA HIS A 179 0.57 2.99 -5.77
C HIS A 179 -0.33 3.26 -4.55
N CYS A 180 0.06 2.84 -3.35
CA CYS A 180 -0.80 2.86 -2.18
C CYS A 180 -0.18 3.65 -1.03
N MET A 181 1.06 3.32 -0.64
CA MET A 181 1.65 3.86 0.57
C MET A 181 3.18 3.98 0.51
N ALA A 182 3.78 3.90 -0.68
CA ALA A 182 5.22 3.99 -0.84
C ALA A 182 5.77 5.35 -0.36
N SER A 183 4.97 6.40 -0.44
CA SER A 183 5.34 7.72 0.09
C SER A 183 5.47 7.72 1.61
N ALA A 184 4.54 7.07 2.32
CA ALA A 184 4.66 6.88 3.76
C ALA A 184 5.87 6.00 4.12
N VAL A 185 6.12 4.92 3.35
CA VAL A 185 7.32 4.06 3.52
C VAL A 185 8.60 4.88 3.50
N VAL A 186 8.76 5.72 2.48
CA VAL A 186 9.97 6.56 2.36
C VAL A 186 10.05 7.57 3.51
N ALA A 187 8.94 8.23 3.85
CA ALA A 187 8.92 9.21 4.92
C ALA A 187 9.21 8.59 6.31
N PHE A 188 8.68 7.40 6.60
CA PHE A 188 9.01 6.67 7.82
C PHE A 188 10.50 6.34 7.88
N MET A 189 11.06 5.78 6.81
CA MET A 189 12.50 5.45 6.73
C MET A 189 13.38 6.70 6.85
N GLN A 190 13.01 7.80 6.19
CA GLN A 190 13.78 9.03 6.26
C GLN A 190 13.70 9.67 7.66
N THR A 191 12.53 9.72 8.26
CA THR A 191 12.32 10.38 9.57
C THR A 191 12.80 9.52 10.73
N PHE A 192 12.40 8.25 10.80
CA PHE A 192 12.58 7.39 11.96
C PHE A 192 13.60 6.26 11.76
N GLY A 193 14.06 6.04 10.53
CA GLY A 193 14.96 4.95 10.17
C GLY A 193 14.31 3.56 10.13
N ILE A 194 12.99 3.48 10.35
CA ILE A 194 12.20 2.26 10.37
C ILE A 194 10.87 2.51 9.67
N ASP A 195 10.41 1.55 8.84
CA ASP A 195 9.19 1.70 8.05
C ASP A 195 7.96 1.16 8.78
N GLU A 196 7.55 1.83 9.85
CA GLU A 196 6.40 1.43 10.65
C GLU A 196 5.68 2.60 11.30
N PRO A 197 4.34 2.52 11.47
CA PRO A 197 3.63 3.45 12.34
C PRO A 197 4.01 3.21 13.80
N GLN A 198 4.33 4.29 14.53
CA GLN A 198 4.69 4.21 15.94
C GLN A 198 3.48 4.05 16.86
N GLY A 199 2.32 4.57 16.45
CA GLY A 199 1.05 4.42 17.15
C GLY A 199 0.29 3.15 16.80
N ASN A 200 -0.95 3.07 17.25
CA ASN A 200 -1.88 1.98 16.95
C ASN A 200 -3.34 2.48 16.96
N TYR A 201 -4.32 1.59 16.72
CA TYR A 201 -5.72 2.00 16.64
C TYR A 201 -6.31 2.46 17.97
N ASP A 202 -5.74 2.07 19.10
CA ASP A 202 -6.22 2.48 20.42
C ASP A 202 -5.97 3.98 20.69
N ASP A 203 -5.15 4.64 19.85
CA ASP A 203 -5.03 6.10 19.86
C ASP A 203 -6.37 6.80 19.69
N ILE A 204 -7.33 6.16 18.99
CA ILE A 204 -8.68 6.71 18.78
C ILE A 204 -9.41 6.93 20.11
N GLU A 205 -9.32 5.98 21.05
CA GLU A 205 -9.98 6.07 22.34
C GLU A 205 -9.26 7.02 23.32
N HIS A 206 -8.04 7.42 23.02
CA HIS A 206 -7.22 8.29 23.86
C HIS A 206 -7.11 9.73 23.36
N THR A 207 -7.44 10.01 22.08
CA THR A 207 -7.25 11.35 21.51
C THR A 207 -8.36 12.34 21.86
N ASP A 208 -8.02 13.63 21.82
CA ASP A 208 -8.96 14.75 21.90
C ASP A 208 -9.25 15.37 20.52
N THR A 209 -8.43 15.05 19.50
CA THR A 209 -8.62 15.56 18.14
C THR A 209 -8.14 14.54 17.12
N ALA A 210 -9.02 14.15 16.22
CA ALA A 210 -8.71 13.39 15.01
C ALA A 210 -8.67 14.34 13.81
N VAL A 211 -7.50 14.50 13.19
CA VAL A 211 -7.32 15.31 11.98
C VAL A 211 -7.17 14.38 10.79
N LEU A 212 -8.10 14.43 9.85
CA LEU A 212 -8.11 13.58 8.65
C LEU A 212 -7.54 14.35 7.47
N TRP A 213 -6.39 13.91 6.97
CA TRP A 213 -5.69 14.53 5.85
C TRP A 213 -5.91 13.73 4.57
N GLY A 214 -6.78 14.19 3.68
CA GLY A 214 -7.10 13.51 2.44
C GLY A 214 -7.55 12.05 2.66
N ALA A 215 -8.30 11.80 3.73
CA ALA A 215 -8.71 10.48 4.19
C ALA A 215 -10.21 10.42 4.46
N ASN A 216 -11.00 9.97 3.46
CA ASN A 216 -12.42 9.67 3.67
C ASN A 216 -12.59 8.37 4.48
N MET A 217 -12.35 8.44 5.80
CA MET A 217 -12.37 7.26 6.68
C MET A 217 -13.74 6.60 6.75
N ALA A 218 -14.83 7.37 6.63
CA ALA A 218 -16.19 6.85 6.62
C ALA A 218 -16.43 5.79 5.56
N GLU A 219 -15.78 5.93 4.40
CA GLU A 219 -15.88 4.96 3.30
C GLU A 219 -14.68 4.00 3.20
N MET A 220 -13.47 4.45 3.55
CA MET A 220 -12.23 3.70 3.30
C MET A 220 -11.79 2.82 4.47
N HIS A 221 -12.05 3.26 5.71
CA HIS A 221 -11.77 2.52 6.95
C HIS A 221 -12.99 2.58 7.90
N PRO A 222 -14.17 2.08 7.48
CA PRO A 222 -15.46 2.35 8.16
C PRO A 222 -15.49 1.92 9.63
N ILE A 223 -14.75 0.87 10.00
CA ILE A 223 -14.72 0.38 11.38
C ILE A 223 -13.87 1.29 12.27
N LEU A 224 -12.75 1.80 11.80
CA LEU A 224 -12.01 2.82 12.56
C LEU A 224 -12.79 4.12 12.63
N TRP A 225 -13.53 4.46 11.57
CA TRP A 225 -14.42 5.60 11.56
C TRP A 225 -15.54 5.46 12.59
N SER A 226 -16.13 4.28 12.74
CA SER A 226 -17.15 4.06 13.78
C SER A 226 -16.57 4.25 15.19
N ARG A 227 -15.31 3.85 15.44
CA ARG A 227 -14.62 4.12 16.71
C ARG A 227 -14.38 5.63 16.94
N ILE A 228 -13.99 6.37 15.89
CA ILE A 228 -13.86 7.85 15.95
C ILE A 228 -15.22 8.49 16.25
N THR A 229 -16.29 8.03 15.58
CA THR A 229 -17.66 8.53 15.80
C THR A 229 -18.13 8.26 17.23
N ASP A 230 -17.90 7.04 17.73
CA ASP A 230 -18.22 6.69 19.13
C ASP A 230 -17.47 7.59 20.11
N ARG A 231 -16.16 7.77 19.91
CA ARG A 231 -15.34 8.69 20.71
C ARG A 231 -15.85 10.12 20.64
N ARG A 232 -16.26 10.60 19.46
CA ARG A 232 -16.82 11.94 19.25
C ARG A 232 -18.13 12.15 20.02
N LEU A 233 -18.97 11.10 20.11
CA LEU A 233 -20.27 11.15 20.81
C LEU A 233 -20.12 11.02 22.34
N THR A 234 -19.09 10.32 22.81
CA THR A 234 -18.94 9.96 24.24
C THR A 234 -17.91 10.83 24.99
N HIS A 235 -17.14 11.66 24.28
CA HIS A 235 -16.09 12.48 24.89
C HIS A 235 -16.20 13.95 24.44
N SER A 236 -16.58 14.83 25.35
CA SER A 236 -16.91 16.23 25.04
C SER A 236 -15.76 17.07 24.45
N LYS A 237 -14.49 16.71 24.75
CA LYS A 237 -13.31 17.39 24.19
C LYS A 237 -12.97 16.94 22.76
N MET A 238 -13.54 15.82 22.31
CA MET A 238 -13.20 15.25 21.02
C MET A 238 -13.65 16.16 19.89
N LYS A 239 -12.72 16.50 18.99
CA LYS A 239 -12.92 17.22 17.74
C LYS A 239 -12.54 16.34 16.56
N VAL A 240 -13.29 16.43 15.48
CA VAL A 240 -12.99 15.82 14.21
C VAL A 240 -12.74 16.92 13.19
N VAL A 241 -11.58 16.92 12.58
CA VAL A 241 -11.20 17.86 11.51
C VAL A 241 -11.05 17.07 10.22
N ASN A 242 -11.75 17.48 9.16
CA ASN A 242 -11.64 16.87 7.83
C ASN A 242 -11.01 17.85 6.84
N LEU A 243 -9.82 17.54 6.35
CA LEU A 243 -9.16 18.26 5.26
C LEU A 243 -9.20 17.41 4.00
N SER A 244 -9.82 17.93 2.95
CA SER A 244 -9.99 17.22 1.68
C SER A 244 -10.08 18.22 0.52
N VAL A 245 -9.97 17.73 -0.71
CA VAL A 245 -10.20 18.54 -1.92
C VAL A 245 -11.70 18.60 -2.31
N TYR A 246 -12.56 17.89 -1.58
CA TYR A 246 -14.04 17.91 -1.74
C TYR A 246 -14.71 17.44 -0.45
N GLY A 247 -15.95 17.86 -0.21
CA GLY A 247 -16.78 17.40 0.90
C GLY A 247 -17.19 15.92 0.69
N ASN A 248 -16.98 15.09 1.70
CA ASN A 248 -17.22 13.65 1.63
C ASN A 248 -17.92 13.13 2.89
N MET A 249 -18.19 11.84 3.01
CA MET A 249 -18.94 11.29 4.15
C MET A 249 -18.25 11.49 5.50
N SER A 250 -16.94 11.66 5.54
CA SER A 250 -16.26 12.01 6.80
C SER A 250 -16.51 13.46 7.23
N SER A 251 -16.91 14.33 6.30
CA SER A 251 -17.29 15.72 6.59
C SER A 251 -18.58 15.83 7.41
N ASP A 252 -19.46 14.81 7.34
CA ASP A 252 -20.81 14.89 7.92
C ASP A 252 -20.83 15.01 9.46
N ILE A 253 -19.76 14.58 10.13
CA ILE A 253 -19.60 14.75 11.58
C ILE A 253 -18.36 15.58 11.96
N ALA A 254 -17.72 16.22 10.99
CA ALA A 254 -16.54 17.04 11.25
C ALA A 254 -16.93 18.33 11.99
N ASP A 255 -16.20 18.66 13.03
CA ASP A 255 -16.32 19.96 13.74
C ASP A 255 -15.67 21.09 12.92
N LEU A 256 -14.70 20.75 12.07
CA LEU A 256 -14.03 21.66 11.18
C LEU A 256 -13.78 20.97 9.82
N GLU A 257 -14.34 21.54 8.76
CA GLU A 257 -14.09 21.10 7.39
C GLU A 257 -13.27 22.15 6.63
N ILE A 258 -12.16 21.71 6.01
CA ILE A 258 -11.29 22.55 5.18
C ILE A 258 -11.20 21.93 3.80
N ILE A 259 -11.78 22.60 2.80
CA ILE A 259 -11.66 22.22 1.39
C ILE A 259 -10.46 22.96 0.81
N PHE A 260 -9.38 22.22 0.53
CA PHE A 260 -8.15 22.82 0.07
C PHE A 260 -7.82 22.48 -1.39
N ALA A 261 -7.07 23.35 -2.06
CA ALA A 261 -6.61 23.17 -3.44
C ALA A 261 -5.60 22.01 -3.53
N PRO A 262 -5.58 21.24 -4.62
CA PRO A 262 -4.58 20.19 -4.82
C PRO A 262 -3.14 20.67 -4.57
N SER A 263 -2.36 19.93 -3.77
CA SER A 263 -1.03 20.28 -3.22
C SER A 263 -0.98 21.38 -2.17
N GLY A 264 -2.11 21.98 -1.80
CA GLY A 264 -2.19 23.00 -0.73
C GLY A 264 -1.83 22.46 0.66
N ASP A 265 -1.91 21.15 0.86
CA ASP A 265 -1.52 20.45 2.09
C ASP A 265 -0.06 20.72 2.50
N LEU A 266 0.89 20.79 1.56
CA LEU A 266 2.28 21.18 1.81
C LEU A 266 2.40 22.56 2.47
N ALA A 267 1.63 23.54 1.96
CA ALA A 267 1.63 24.88 2.50
C ALA A 267 0.93 24.95 3.86
N ILE A 268 -0.20 24.25 4.03
CA ILE A 268 -0.95 24.20 5.29
C ILE A 268 -0.10 23.56 6.40
N GLN A 269 0.63 22.49 6.12
CA GLN A 269 1.51 21.83 7.08
C GLN A 269 2.63 22.77 7.55
N ASN A 270 3.24 23.52 6.65
CA ASN A 270 4.26 24.53 6.98
C ASN A 270 3.67 25.70 7.79
N TYR A 271 2.43 26.12 7.48
CA TYR A 271 1.73 27.14 8.28
C TYR A 271 1.52 26.67 9.73
N ILE A 272 1.08 25.42 9.92
CA ILE A 272 0.93 24.84 11.26
C ILE A 272 2.28 24.85 12.00
N ALA A 273 3.37 24.40 11.36
CA ALA A 273 4.71 24.43 11.95
C ALA A 273 5.16 25.86 12.29
N ARG A 274 4.91 26.83 11.40
CA ARG A 274 5.18 28.25 11.64
C ARG A 274 4.46 28.78 12.89
N GLU A 275 3.17 28.46 13.03
CA GLU A 275 2.39 28.89 14.19
C GLU A 275 2.84 28.18 15.49
N ILE A 276 3.21 26.90 15.42
CA ILE A 276 3.82 26.17 16.56
C ILE A 276 5.10 26.88 17.03
N VAL A 277 5.99 27.25 16.11
CA VAL A 277 7.23 27.97 16.42
C VAL A 277 6.93 29.37 16.94
N LYS A 278 6.08 30.15 16.25
CA LYS A 278 5.75 31.54 16.59
C LYS A 278 5.10 31.69 17.96
N ARG A 279 4.23 30.73 18.33
CA ARG A 279 3.50 30.73 19.60
C ARG A 279 4.20 29.98 20.71
N ASP A 280 5.46 29.56 20.50
CA ASP A 280 6.24 28.76 21.44
C ASP A 280 5.49 27.49 21.94
N ALA A 281 4.76 26.83 21.01
CA ALA A 281 4.06 25.59 21.32
C ALA A 281 4.96 24.34 21.19
N ILE A 282 6.26 24.54 21.02
CA ILE A 282 7.29 23.51 20.92
C ILE A 282 7.45 22.79 22.28
N ASP A 283 7.64 21.47 22.24
CA ASP A 283 8.20 20.70 23.36
C ASP A 283 9.74 20.76 23.25
N HIS A 284 10.33 21.80 23.83
CA HIS A 284 11.76 22.07 23.71
C HIS A 284 12.65 20.94 24.27
N ASP A 285 12.24 20.30 25.35
CA ASP A 285 12.98 19.19 25.94
C ASP A 285 12.99 17.97 25.04
N PHE A 286 11.84 17.61 24.49
CA PHE A 286 11.71 16.51 23.54
C PHE A 286 12.53 16.81 22.26
N VAL A 287 12.35 17.98 21.66
CA VAL A 287 13.04 18.39 20.43
C VAL A 287 14.55 18.36 20.61
N LYS A 288 15.06 18.95 21.67
CA LYS A 288 16.51 19.00 21.97
C LYS A 288 17.12 17.59 22.15
N LYS A 289 16.43 16.71 22.88
CA LYS A 289 16.97 15.39 23.23
C LYS A 289 16.81 14.37 22.10
N HIS A 290 15.66 14.35 21.42
CA HIS A 290 15.21 13.25 20.59
C HIS A 290 15.10 13.57 19.10
N THR A 291 15.45 14.79 18.68
CA THR A 291 15.32 15.16 17.26
C THR A 291 16.54 15.86 16.69
N VAL A 292 16.56 15.95 15.37
CA VAL A 292 17.48 16.77 14.59
C VAL A 292 16.71 17.43 13.45
N PHE A 293 16.98 18.70 13.16
CA PHE A 293 16.38 19.39 12.03
C PHE A 293 17.13 19.02 10.75
N ALA A 294 16.37 18.81 9.67
CA ALA A 294 16.89 18.34 8.41
C ALA A 294 16.19 19.00 7.21
N THR A 295 16.85 19.00 6.09
CA THR A 295 16.31 19.33 4.78
C THR A 295 17.07 18.56 3.69
N GLY A 296 16.71 18.76 2.44
CA GLY A 296 17.36 18.11 1.29
C GLY A 296 17.15 18.88 -0.01
N PRO A 297 17.56 18.32 -1.16
CA PRO A 297 17.34 18.95 -2.46
C PRO A 297 15.87 19.20 -2.75
N TYR A 298 15.55 20.31 -3.38
CA TYR A 298 14.18 20.71 -3.71
C TYR A 298 13.80 20.44 -5.16
N ASP A 299 14.72 20.62 -6.08
CA ASP A 299 14.54 20.22 -7.47
C ASP A 299 14.79 18.72 -7.62
N ILE A 300 13.71 17.96 -7.48
CA ILE A 300 13.75 16.50 -7.51
C ILE A 300 12.99 15.91 -8.69
N GLY A 301 12.45 16.74 -9.57
CA GLY A 301 11.68 16.33 -10.73
C GLY A 301 10.28 15.79 -10.38
N TYR A 302 9.61 15.15 -11.34
CA TYR A 302 8.23 14.66 -11.23
C TYR A 302 8.04 13.21 -11.73
N GLY A 303 9.13 12.48 -11.95
CA GLY A 303 9.09 11.06 -12.34
C GLY A 303 8.58 10.80 -13.76
N PHE A 304 8.57 11.79 -14.63
CA PHE A 304 8.25 11.61 -16.05
C PHE A 304 9.33 10.81 -16.78
N ARG A 305 8.91 10.04 -17.79
CA ARG A 305 9.82 9.45 -18.76
C ARG A 305 10.05 10.48 -19.88
N PRO A 306 11.30 10.87 -20.18
CA PRO A 306 11.57 11.97 -21.15
C PRO A 306 10.89 11.77 -22.50
N LYS A 307 10.93 10.55 -23.07
CA LYS A 307 10.30 10.25 -24.37
C LYS A 307 8.76 10.35 -24.37
N ASP A 308 8.12 10.31 -23.20
CA ASP A 308 6.67 10.41 -23.06
C ASP A 308 6.23 11.84 -22.74
N ALA A 309 7.14 12.66 -22.21
CA ALA A 309 6.82 13.98 -21.72
C ALA A 309 6.22 14.86 -22.84
N GLU A 310 6.83 14.91 -24.01
CA GLU A 310 6.33 15.69 -25.14
C GLU A 310 4.98 15.19 -25.67
N LYS A 311 4.71 13.90 -25.56
CA LYS A 311 3.49 13.27 -26.06
C LYS A 311 2.27 13.47 -25.15
N TYR A 312 2.49 13.47 -23.83
CA TYR A 312 1.41 13.47 -22.84
C TYR A 312 1.34 14.73 -21.99
N HIS A 313 2.26 15.66 -22.19
CA HIS A 313 2.35 16.93 -21.47
C HIS A 313 2.48 18.09 -22.45
N SER A 314 1.85 19.21 -22.15
CA SER A 314 2.00 20.43 -22.96
C SER A 314 3.38 21.04 -22.78
N ALA A 315 3.80 21.87 -23.76
CA ALA A 315 5.04 22.65 -23.63
C ALA A 315 5.04 23.55 -22.39
N ALA A 316 3.87 24.13 -22.04
CA ALA A 316 3.71 24.95 -20.83
C ALA A 316 3.91 24.12 -19.54
N GLU A 317 3.40 22.89 -19.50
CA GLU A 317 3.62 21.99 -18.35
C GLU A 317 5.09 21.59 -18.23
N MET A 318 5.74 21.33 -19.34
CA MET A 318 7.18 21.03 -19.36
C MET A 318 8.01 22.25 -18.93
N GLU A 319 7.56 23.45 -19.22
CA GLU A 319 8.20 24.69 -18.80
C GLU A 319 8.02 24.93 -17.29
N ILE A 320 6.83 24.66 -16.74
CA ILE A 320 6.59 24.67 -15.28
C ILE A 320 7.54 23.68 -14.59
N VAL A 321 7.68 22.48 -15.10
CA VAL A 321 8.60 21.46 -14.55
C VAL A 321 10.06 21.93 -14.58
N LYS A 322 10.45 22.69 -15.60
CA LYS A 322 11.82 23.24 -15.74
C LYS A 322 12.07 24.47 -14.87
N ASN A 323 11.08 25.35 -14.71
CA ASN A 323 11.24 26.70 -14.18
C ASN A 323 10.55 26.91 -12.84
N GLU A 324 9.95 25.89 -12.23
CA GLU A 324 9.29 26.08 -10.94
C GLU A 324 10.30 26.49 -9.87
N LYS A 325 10.33 27.77 -9.59
CA LYS A 325 11.04 28.32 -8.44
C LYS A 325 10.25 27.93 -7.18
N VAL A 326 10.70 26.88 -6.53
CA VAL A 326 10.27 26.57 -5.18
C VAL A 326 10.72 27.73 -4.31
N ARG A 327 9.82 28.33 -3.50
CA ARG A 327 10.21 29.37 -2.55
C ARG A 327 11.13 28.75 -1.50
N VAL A 328 12.41 28.95 -1.65
CA VAL A 328 13.49 28.57 -0.74
C VAL A 328 14.24 29.79 -0.29
N LEU A 329 14.89 29.72 0.84
CA LEU A 329 15.84 30.76 1.23
C LEU A 329 17.02 30.77 0.26
N ASP A 330 17.49 31.94 -0.13
CA ASP A 330 18.57 32.13 -1.11
C ASP A 330 19.81 31.28 -0.81
N LYS A 331 20.15 31.10 0.46
CA LYS A 331 21.27 30.26 0.89
C LYS A 331 21.08 28.76 0.56
N TRP A 332 19.83 28.30 0.35
CA TRP A 332 19.53 26.91 -0.03
C TRP A 332 19.38 26.75 -1.54
N GLU A 333 19.14 27.81 -2.28
CA GLU A 333 19.19 27.77 -3.76
C GLU A 333 20.57 27.31 -4.25
N ALA A 334 21.65 27.78 -3.62
CA ALA A 334 23.01 27.37 -3.95
C ALA A 334 23.25 25.86 -3.75
N ILE A 335 22.53 25.22 -2.83
CA ILE A 335 22.60 23.77 -2.59
C ILE A 335 21.73 23.01 -3.60
N ALA A 336 20.57 23.55 -3.95
CA ALA A 336 19.67 22.99 -4.95
C ALA A 336 20.27 23.05 -6.37
N GLN A 337 21.01 24.11 -6.71
CA GLN A 337 21.66 24.33 -8.02
C GLN A 337 22.85 23.41 -8.33
N ARG A 338 23.24 22.50 -7.44
CA ARG A 338 24.27 21.48 -7.76
C ARG A 338 23.85 20.48 -8.85
N LYS A 339 22.67 20.62 -9.41
CA LYS A 339 22.23 19.97 -10.65
C LYS A 339 22.41 20.89 -11.83
N LYS A 340 22.95 20.32 -12.92
CA LYS A 340 22.99 20.98 -14.23
C LYS A 340 21.56 21.32 -14.64
N GLU A 341 21.32 22.58 -15.01
CA GLU A 341 20.12 23.06 -15.65
C GLU A 341 19.75 22.16 -16.82
N GLY A 342 18.50 21.75 -16.92
CA GLY A 342 17.95 21.18 -18.14
C GLY A 342 17.59 19.71 -18.17
N GLU A 343 17.76 18.94 -17.10
CA GLU A 343 17.34 17.54 -17.10
C GLU A 343 15.95 17.35 -16.47
N VAL A 344 14.92 17.25 -17.31
CA VAL A 344 13.68 16.54 -16.97
C VAL A 344 14.03 15.04 -16.94
N VAL A 345 14.73 14.61 -15.93
CA VAL A 345 15.25 13.26 -15.83
C VAL A 345 14.32 12.45 -14.95
N GLU A 346 13.83 11.35 -15.47
CA GLU A 346 13.63 10.19 -14.61
C GLU A 346 14.98 9.99 -13.89
N GLN A 347 15.05 10.42 -12.62
CA GLN A 347 16.28 10.23 -11.86
C GLN A 347 16.64 8.75 -11.99
N LYS A 348 17.76 8.46 -12.62
CA LYS A 348 18.40 7.16 -12.46
C LYS A 348 18.37 6.93 -10.97
N SER A 349 17.64 5.93 -10.52
CA SER A 349 17.60 5.49 -9.15
C SER A 349 19.00 4.95 -8.82
N THR A 350 19.93 5.85 -8.71
CA THR A 350 21.23 5.55 -8.11
C THR A 350 20.90 5.42 -6.65
N GLY A 351 20.78 4.27 -6.13
CA GLY A 351 20.54 3.87 -4.74
C GLY A 351 21.15 4.70 -3.62
N SER A 352 21.63 5.87 -3.91
CA SER A 352 21.87 6.93 -2.96
C SER A 352 20.55 7.65 -2.78
N ALA A 353 19.88 7.45 -1.64
CA ALA A 353 18.97 8.46 -1.10
C ALA A 353 19.59 9.83 -1.39
N MET A 354 18.80 10.75 -1.95
CA MET A 354 19.29 12.14 -2.11
C MET A 354 19.84 12.55 -0.76
N LYS A 355 21.08 13.00 -0.72
CA LYS A 355 21.75 13.26 0.54
C LYS A 355 21.05 14.45 1.20
N ASP A 356 20.19 14.16 2.15
CA ASP A 356 19.65 15.14 3.08
C ASP A 356 20.77 15.58 4.02
N TRP A 357 20.64 16.78 4.57
CA TRP A 357 21.61 17.33 5.51
C TRP A 357 20.89 17.91 6.73
N ALA A 358 21.59 17.92 7.87
CA ALA A 358 21.14 18.56 9.09
C ALA A 358 21.24 20.08 8.95
N ILE A 359 20.28 20.82 9.52
CA ILE A 359 20.23 22.27 9.59
C ILE A 359 20.06 22.75 11.03
N SER A 360 20.34 24.03 11.29
CA SER A 360 20.06 24.63 12.61
C SER A 360 18.56 24.85 12.81
N PHE A 361 18.14 25.05 14.06
CA PHE A 361 16.76 25.45 14.37
C PHE A 361 16.42 26.81 13.75
N GLU A 362 17.39 27.77 13.76
CA GLU A 362 17.19 29.09 13.16
C GLU A 362 17.00 28.99 11.63
N ASP A 363 17.70 28.07 10.96
CA ASP A 363 17.50 27.83 9.53
C ASP A 363 16.14 27.20 9.23
N PHE A 364 15.72 26.26 10.10
CA PHE A 364 14.39 25.67 10.00
C PHE A 364 13.30 26.73 10.18
N LYS A 365 13.43 27.58 11.20
CA LYS A 365 12.53 28.70 11.47
C LYS A 365 12.48 29.67 10.29
N ALA A 366 13.64 30.05 9.75
CA ALA A 366 13.72 30.92 8.59
C ALA A 366 13.04 30.31 7.35
N GLY A 367 13.11 28.99 7.15
CA GLY A 367 12.38 28.27 6.09
C GLY A 367 10.86 28.38 6.23
N LEU A 368 10.34 28.48 7.44
CA LEU A 368 8.91 28.61 7.71
C LEU A 368 8.37 30.04 7.55
N GLU A 369 9.21 31.07 7.60
CA GLU A 369 8.77 32.48 7.58
C GLU A 369 7.87 32.84 6.38
N PRO A 370 8.10 32.34 5.12
CA PRO A 370 7.25 32.65 3.99
C PRO A 370 5.82 32.12 4.10
N TYR A 371 5.57 31.14 4.99
CA TYR A 371 4.26 30.46 5.11
C TYR A 371 3.31 31.24 6.02
N THR A 372 3.09 32.51 5.68
CA THR A 372 2.10 33.35 6.37
C THR A 372 0.68 32.86 6.08
N LEU A 373 -0.28 33.25 6.94
CA LEU A 373 -1.70 32.94 6.73
C LEU A 373 -2.18 33.41 5.36
N ASP A 374 -1.75 34.60 4.91
CA ASP A 374 -2.14 35.18 3.63
C ASP A 374 -1.61 34.36 2.45
N PHE A 375 -0.31 34.05 2.46
CA PHE A 375 0.29 33.23 1.41
C PHE A 375 -0.33 31.82 1.35
N VAL A 376 -0.51 31.19 2.51
CA VAL A 376 -1.07 29.84 2.54
C VAL A 376 -2.53 29.79 2.10
N ALA A 377 -3.31 30.80 2.51
CA ALA A 377 -4.69 30.92 2.05
C ALA A 377 -4.79 31.17 0.53
N GLU A 378 -3.89 31.95 -0.05
CA GLU A 378 -3.81 32.19 -1.49
C GLU A 378 -3.56 30.89 -2.29
N VAL A 379 -2.60 30.06 -1.85
CA VAL A 379 -2.21 28.87 -2.61
C VAL A 379 -3.02 27.61 -2.27
N ALA A 380 -3.70 27.59 -1.12
CA ALA A 380 -4.37 26.41 -0.61
C ALA A 380 -5.90 26.49 -0.60
N LYS A 381 -6.54 27.64 -0.86
CA LYS A 381 -8.01 27.72 -0.91
C LYS A 381 -8.57 26.90 -2.07
N GLY A 382 -9.37 25.87 -1.74
CA GLY A 382 -9.86 24.91 -2.71
C GLY A 382 -11.28 25.15 -3.21
N ASP A 383 -12.12 25.84 -2.42
CA ASP A 383 -13.49 26.17 -2.80
C ASP A 383 -13.60 27.64 -3.26
N PRO A 384 -13.81 27.90 -4.56
CA PRO A 384 -14.00 29.27 -5.06
C PRO A 384 -15.19 30.01 -4.44
N ASP A 385 -16.25 29.29 -4.04
CA ASP A 385 -17.45 29.91 -3.46
C ASP A 385 -17.29 30.25 -1.95
N GLU A 386 -16.24 29.76 -1.27
CA GLU A 386 -15.90 30.15 0.10
C GLU A 386 -15.20 31.50 0.14
N SER A 387 -15.48 32.34 1.14
CA SER A 387 -14.75 33.59 1.30
C SER A 387 -13.30 33.37 1.75
N MET A 388 -12.39 34.25 1.36
CA MET A 388 -11.00 34.20 1.82
C MET A 388 -10.89 34.38 3.34
N ALA A 389 -11.78 35.18 3.94
CA ALA A 389 -11.81 35.41 5.39
C ALA A 389 -12.22 34.14 6.15
N ASP A 390 -13.23 33.42 5.67
CA ASP A 390 -13.67 32.18 6.30
C ASP A 390 -12.61 31.09 6.17
N PHE A 391 -11.99 30.95 5.00
CA PHE A 391 -10.92 29.98 4.81
C PHE A 391 -9.72 30.27 5.73
N LYS A 392 -9.30 31.53 5.87
CA LYS A 392 -8.26 31.93 6.83
C LYS A 392 -8.64 31.61 8.27
N ALA A 393 -9.89 31.90 8.67
CA ALA A 393 -10.37 31.57 10.02
C ALA A 393 -10.32 30.08 10.30
N LYS A 394 -10.64 29.21 9.33
CA LYS A 394 -10.51 27.76 9.45
C LYS A 394 -9.05 27.32 9.60
N LEU A 395 -8.12 27.91 8.85
CA LEU A 395 -6.68 27.62 9.00
C LEU A 395 -6.17 28.03 10.39
N GLN A 396 -6.63 29.15 10.95
CA GLN A 396 -6.29 29.57 12.31
C GLN A 396 -6.83 28.58 13.35
N GLN A 397 -8.10 28.15 13.24
CA GLN A 397 -8.67 27.13 14.12
C GLN A 397 -7.88 25.81 14.05
N LEU A 398 -7.44 25.41 12.87
CA LEU A 398 -6.60 24.23 12.71
C LEU A 398 -5.27 24.41 13.46
N ALA A 399 -4.59 25.53 13.30
CA ALA A 399 -3.34 25.84 14.00
C ALA A 399 -3.54 25.89 15.52
N ASP A 400 -4.66 26.43 16.00
CA ASP A 400 -5.01 26.47 17.45
C ASP A 400 -5.05 25.06 18.06
N LEU A 401 -5.62 24.07 17.35
CA LEU A 401 -5.67 22.67 17.80
C LEU A 401 -4.28 22.05 17.94
N TYR A 402 -3.36 22.36 17.03
CA TYR A 402 -1.96 21.88 17.13
C TYR A 402 -1.14 22.62 18.16
N CYS A 403 -1.40 23.92 18.38
CA CYS A 403 -0.65 24.74 19.34
C CYS A 403 -1.12 24.55 20.79
N ASP A 404 -2.30 23.99 21.03
CA ASP A 404 -2.79 23.70 22.39
C ASP A 404 -2.00 22.56 23.02
N LYS A 405 -1.05 22.89 23.91
CA LYS A 405 -0.18 21.94 24.62
C LYS A 405 -0.95 20.91 25.46
N GLY A 406 -2.15 21.26 25.93
CA GLY A 406 -3.01 20.38 26.76
C GLY A 406 -3.85 19.38 25.95
N ARG A 407 -3.86 19.49 24.62
CA ARG A 407 -4.70 18.70 23.72
C ARG A 407 -3.95 17.53 23.10
N LYS A 408 -4.55 16.37 23.11
CA LYS A 408 -4.05 15.21 22.36
C LYS A 408 -4.55 15.30 20.91
N VAL A 409 -3.64 15.13 19.97
CA VAL A 409 -3.93 15.24 18.53
C VAL A 409 -3.35 14.04 17.79
N VAL A 410 -4.19 13.36 17.00
CA VAL A 410 -3.76 12.34 16.05
C VAL A 410 -4.08 12.80 14.62
N SER A 411 -3.10 12.79 13.76
CA SER A 411 -3.26 13.00 12.32
C SER A 411 -3.37 11.67 11.61
N TYR A 412 -4.48 11.46 10.92
CA TYR A 412 -4.72 10.28 10.09
C TYR A 412 -4.70 10.65 8.61
N TRP A 413 -4.02 9.86 7.79
CA TRP A 413 -4.09 10.03 6.33
C TRP A 413 -4.10 8.70 5.60
N THR A 414 -4.51 8.77 4.33
CA THR A 414 -4.47 7.67 3.38
C THR A 414 -3.87 8.16 2.05
N MET A 415 -4.58 7.95 0.96
CA MET A 415 -4.09 8.22 -0.40
C MET A 415 -4.04 9.70 -0.77
N GLY A 416 -4.66 10.60 -0.03
CA GLY A 416 -4.54 12.04 -0.26
C GLY A 416 -3.08 12.52 -0.13
N PHE A 417 -2.38 12.07 0.92
CA PHE A 417 -0.96 12.33 1.10
C PHE A 417 -0.07 11.40 0.27
N ASN A 418 -0.41 10.12 0.22
CA ASN A 418 0.49 9.13 -0.36
C ASN A 418 0.54 9.23 -1.88
N GLN A 419 -0.62 9.31 -2.55
CA GLN A 419 -0.73 9.44 -4.02
C GLN A 419 -0.58 10.90 -4.47
N HIS A 420 0.57 11.50 -4.17
CA HIS A 420 0.90 12.90 -4.38
C HIS A 420 2.29 13.03 -5.01
N GLN A 421 2.48 13.96 -5.95
CA GLN A 421 3.77 14.19 -6.62
C GLN A 421 4.93 14.53 -5.65
N ARG A 422 4.60 14.96 -4.43
CA ARG A 422 5.51 15.20 -3.29
C ARG A 422 5.07 14.39 -2.07
N GLY A 423 4.57 13.17 -2.30
CA GLY A 423 3.97 12.37 -1.25
C GLY A 423 4.92 12.10 -0.07
N SER A 424 6.21 11.87 -0.31
CA SER A 424 7.18 11.70 0.78
C SER A 424 7.29 12.97 1.63
N TRP A 425 7.34 14.15 1.01
CA TRP A 425 7.45 15.41 1.72
C TRP A 425 6.26 15.72 2.61
N VAL A 426 5.04 15.56 2.08
CA VAL A 426 3.83 15.85 2.87
C VAL A 426 3.68 14.89 4.05
N ASN A 427 4.13 13.63 3.92
CA ASN A 427 4.20 12.69 5.02
C ASN A 427 5.23 13.13 6.08
N GLU A 428 6.43 13.55 5.66
CA GLU A 428 7.47 14.09 6.56
C GLU A 428 6.98 15.32 7.32
N GLN A 429 6.22 16.23 6.67
CA GLN A 429 5.62 17.39 7.32
C GLN A 429 4.54 17.02 8.36
N ALA A 430 3.79 15.94 8.13
CA ALA A 430 2.88 15.45 9.15
C ALA A 430 3.65 15.01 10.40
N TYR A 431 4.77 14.30 10.25
CA TYR A 431 5.64 13.95 11.38
C TYR A 431 6.27 15.19 12.02
N MET A 432 6.72 16.17 11.23
CA MET A 432 7.30 17.43 11.69
C MET A 432 6.43 18.11 12.75
N ASN A 433 5.13 18.28 12.48
CA ASN A 433 4.20 18.94 13.41
C ASN A 433 4.03 18.20 14.73
N HIS A 434 4.01 16.87 14.70
CA HIS A 434 3.91 16.04 15.90
C HIS A 434 5.24 15.93 16.67
N LEU A 435 6.38 15.94 15.97
CA LEU A 435 7.70 15.95 16.59
C LEU A 435 8.00 17.29 17.27
N LEU A 436 7.68 18.42 16.64
CA LEU A 436 7.82 19.75 17.24
C LEU A 436 7.07 19.86 18.57
N THR A 437 5.89 19.28 18.66
CA THR A 437 5.04 19.34 19.85
C THR A 437 5.24 18.18 20.83
N GLY A 438 6.24 17.31 20.61
CA GLY A 438 6.53 16.15 21.45
C GLY A 438 5.39 15.12 21.55
N ARG A 439 4.50 15.08 20.55
CA ARG A 439 3.32 14.22 20.55
C ARG A 439 3.54 12.83 19.96
N GLN A 440 4.61 12.65 19.16
CA GLN A 440 4.86 11.36 18.51
C GLN A 440 5.14 10.26 19.56
N CYS A 441 4.69 9.02 19.31
CA CYS A 441 4.91 7.83 20.15
C CYS A 441 4.21 7.87 21.52
N LYS A 442 3.20 8.67 21.71
CA LYS A 442 2.40 8.79 22.95
C LYS A 442 0.95 8.39 22.74
N PRO A 443 0.28 7.73 23.71
CA PRO A 443 -1.14 7.35 23.59
C PRO A 443 -2.04 8.52 23.22
N GLY A 444 -2.85 8.33 22.17
CA GLY A 444 -3.79 9.32 21.67
C GLY A 444 -3.16 10.49 20.93
N ASN A 445 -1.90 10.36 20.52
CA ASN A 445 -1.14 11.42 19.87
C ASN A 445 -0.31 10.88 18.69
N GLY A 446 0.10 11.79 17.81
CA GLY A 446 1.05 11.49 16.75
C GLY A 446 0.43 11.39 15.37
N ALA A 447 1.27 11.06 14.42
CA ALA A 447 0.94 10.94 13.02
C ALA A 447 0.78 9.45 12.65
N PHE A 448 -0.36 9.09 12.05
CA PHE A 448 -0.70 7.71 11.74
C PHE A 448 -1.09 7.52 10.27
N SER A 449 -0.25 6.82 9.51
CA SER A 449 -0.56 6.41 8.13
C SER A 449 -1.51 5.20 8.12
N LEU A 450 -2.73 5.40 7.62
CA LEU A 450 -3.73 4.35 7.47
C LEU A 450 -3.46 3.55 6.20
N THR A 451 -2.74 2.46 6.30
CA THR A 451 -2.47 1.55 5.18
C THR A 451 -3.77 1.01 4.61
N GLY A 452 -3.99 1.20 3.30
CA GLY A 452 -5.24 0.83 2.63
C GLY A 452 -5.42 -0.67 2.41
N GLN A 453 -4.36 -1.40 2.08
CA GLN A 453 -4.41 -2.83 1.73
C GLN A 453 -4.24 -3.72 2.96
N PRO A 454 -4.89 -4.91 2.99
CA PRO A 454 -5.02 -5.71 4.22
C PRO A 454 -3.71 -6.22 4.79
N SER A 455 -2.69 -6.44 3.96
CA SER A 455 -1.40 -6.98 4.37
C SER A 455 -0.20 -6.18 3.86
N ALA A 456 -0.38 -4.92 3.48
CA ALA A 456 0.74 -4.16 2.93
C ALA A 456 1.85 -3.92 3.97
N CYS A 457 1.52 -3.84 5.26
CA CYS A 457 2.52 -3.83 6.32
C CYS A 457 3.25 -5.18 6.42
N GLY A 458 2.54 -6.29 6.44
CA GLY A 458 3.15 -7.62 6.54
C GLY A 458 3.89 -8.06 5.29
N THR A 459 3.60 -7.51 4.11
CA THR A 459 4.18 -7.98 2.84
C THR A 459 5.10 -6.97 2.17
N ALA A 460 4.59 -5.84 1.71
CA ALA A 460 5.41 -4.85 1.01
C ALA A 460 6.53 -4.30 1.90
N ARG A 461 6.22 -4.05 3.17
CA ARG A 461 7.18 -3.56 4.18
C ARG A 461 8.00 -4.71 4.73
N GLU A 462 7.40 -5.58 5.55
CA GLU A 462 8.10 -6.56 6.38
C GLU A 462 8.78 -7.69 5.60
N VAL A 463 8.10 -8.36 4.65
CA VAL A 463 8.75 -9.40 3.84
C VAL A 463 9.53 -8.86 2.65
N GLY A 464 9.43 -7.55 2.39
CA GLY A 464 10.30 -6.88 1.43
C GLY A 464 9.98 -7.17 -0.04
N THR A 465 8.70 -7.13 -0.45
CA THR A 465 8.32 -7.36 -1.85
C THR A 465 8.57 -6.15 -2.77
N PHE A 466 9.01 -4.99 -2.26
CA PHE A 466 9.49 -3.90 -3.11
C PHE A 466 10.79 -4.26 -3.83
N ALA A 467 10.99 -3.73 -5.02
CA ALA A 467 12.15 -3.99 -5.87
C ALA A 467 13.52 -3.74 -5.18
N HIS A 468 13.58 -2.81 -4.25
CA HIS A 468 14.79 -2.45 -3.51
C HIS A 468 14.92 -3.15 -2.14
N ARG A 469 13.87 -3.84 -1.67
CA ARG A 469 13.79 -4.38 -0.30
C ARG A 469 14.27 -5.83 -0.18
N LEU A 470 14.68 -6.17 1.03
CA LEU A 470 14.82 -7.49 1.61
C LEU A 470 13.96 -7.53 2.89
N PRO A 471 13.72 -8.68 3.51
CA PRO A 471 12.91 -8.75 4.73
C PRO A 471 13.41 -7.85 5.87
N SER A 472 12.49 -7.39 6.73
CA SER A 472 12.77 -6.58 7.93
C SER A 472 13.57 -5.30 7.62
N ASP A 473 13.02 -4.45 6.76
CA ASP A 473 13.56 -3.14 6.35
C ASP A 473 14.94 -3.15 5.67
N MET A 474 15.52 -4.33 5.41
CA MET A 474 16.77 -4.43 4.71
C MET A 474 16.62 -4.08 3.22
N VAL A 475 17.72 -3.73 2.57
CA VAL A 475 17.76 -3.32 1.16
C VAL A 475 18.84 -4.06 0.36
N VAL A 476 18.55 -4.37 -0.91
CA VAL A 476 19.46 -5.14 -1.78
C VAL A 476 20.79 -4.44 -2.06
N MET A 477 20.83 -3.12 -2.01
CA MET A 477 22.05 -2.35 -2.28
C MET A 477 23.07 -2.40 -1.15
N ASN A 478 22.62 -2.65 0.09
CA ASN A 478 23.51 -2.71 1.24
C ASN A 478 24.20 -4.09 1.32
N PRO A 479 25.53 -4.17 1.24
CA PRO A 479 26.25 -5.45 1.26
C PRO A 479 26.04 -6.24 2.56
N LYS A 480 25.93 -5.55 3.72
CA LYS A 480 25.65 -6.20 5.02
C LYS A 480 24.25 -6.84 5.03
N HIS A 481 23.25 -6.16 4.45
CA HIS A 481 21.88 -6.69 4.37
C HIS A 481 21.78 -7.91 3.46
N ARG A 482 22.49 -7.90 2.33
CA ARG A 482 22.59 -9.10 1.46
C ARG A 482 23.25 -10.26 2.19
N ALA A 483 24.37 -10.02 2.85
CA ALA A 483 25.08 -11.07 3.61
C ALA A 483 24.22 -11.70 4.72
N ILE A 484 23.43 -10.88 5.44
CA ILE A 484 22.45 -11.37 6.43
C ILE A 484 21.39 -12.25 5.76
N SER A 485 20.84 -11.77 4.64
CA SER A 485 19.79 -12.50 3.92
C SER A 485 20.30 -13.79 3.31
N GLU A 486 21.47 -13.78 2.69
CA GLU A 486 22.11 -14.96 2.14
C GLU A 486 22.40 -16.01 3.22
N LYS A 487 22.87 -15.58 4.40
CA LYS A 487 23.08 -16.47 5.55
C LYS A 487 21.78 -17.12 6.03
N LEU A 488 20.71 -16.33 6.24
CA LEU A 488 19.42 -16.82 6.72
C LEU A 488 18.74 -17.73 5.71
N TRP A 489 18.83 -17.41 4.43
CA TRP A 489 18.33 -18.26 3.34
C TRP A 489 19.23 -19.43 2.98
N LYS A 490 20.40 -19.57 3.64
CA LYS A 490 21.40 -20.60 3.38
C LYS A 490 21.85 -20.61 1.92
N LEU A 491 22.21 -19.44 1.40
CA LEU A 491 22.66 -19.24 0.05
C LEU A 491 24.17 -18.98 0.01
N PRO A 492 24.83 -19.28 -1.13
CA PRO A 492 26.19 -18.82 -1.38
C PRO A 492 26.28 -17.29 -1.31
N ALA A 493 27.41 -16.77 -0.87
CA ALA A 493 27.67 -15.33 -0.92
C ALA A 493 27.57 -14.80 -2.36
N LYS A 494 27.08 -13.57 -2.53
CA LYS A 494 26.87 -12.90 -3.83
C LYS A 494 25.74 -13.54 -4.69
N THR A 495 24.87 -14.34 -4.11
CA THR A 495 23.67 -14.83 -4.81
C THR A 495 22.71 -13.69 -5.10
N ILE A 496 22.46 -12.81 -4.11
CA ILE A 496 21.52 -11.70 -4.25
C ILE A 496 22.12 -10.57 -5.10
N ASN A 497 21.41 -10.19 -6.16
CA ASN A 497 21.78 -9.07 -7.02
C ASN A 497 21.80 -7.75 -6.24
N PRO A 498 22.90 -7.01 -6.22
CA PRO A 498 23.01 -5.72 -5.53
C PRO A 498 22.29 -4.57 -6.23
N GLN A 499 21.95 -4.71 -7.53
CA GLN A 499 21.27 -3.67 -8.29
C GLN A 499 19.77 -3.67 -7.95
N MET A 500 19.23 -2.50 -7.67
CA MET A 500 17.81 -2.33 -7.46
C MET A 500 17.01 -2.68 -8.72
N GLY A 501 15.91 -3.41 -8.57
CA GLY A 501 15.01 -3.75 -9.67
C GLY A 501 14.10 -2.60 -10.10
N SER A 502 13.36 -2.83 -11.15
CA SER A 502 12.35 -1.90 -11.66
C SER A 502 11.16 -1.79 -10.72
N HIS A 503 10.81 -0.57 -10.31
CA HIS A 503 9.58 -0.32 -9.57
C HIS A 503 8.36 -0.45 -10.49
N PHE A 504 7.16 -0.49 -9.93
CA PHE A 504 5.92 -0.84 -10.63
C PHE A 504 5.71 -0.11 -11.97
N VAL A 505 5.79 1.23 -11.98
CA VAL A 505 5.65 2.03 -13.21
C VAL A 505 6.79 1.75 -14.19
N LYS A 506 8.00 1.55 -13.66
CA LYS A 506 9.14 1.21 -14.50
C LYS A 506 9.01 -0.18 -15.14
N ILE A 507 8.41 -1.17 -14.45
CA ILE A 507 8.10 -2.48 -15.06
C ILE A 507 7.17 -2.29 -16.28
N MET A 508 6.14 -1.42 -16.18
CA MET A 508 5.27 -1.11 -17.33
C MET A 508 6.06 -0.49 -18.50
N ARG A 509 6.96 0.45 -18.18
CA ARG A 509 7.85 1.09 -19.17
C ARG A 509 8.82 0.09 -19.79
N ASP A 510 9.39 -0.78 -18.98
CA ASP A 510 10.34 -1.82 -19.44
C ASP A 510 9.67 -2.91 -20.31
N LEU A 511 8.39 -3.23 -20.04
CA LEU A 511 7.59 -4.10 -20.91
C LEU A 511 7.35 -3.46 -22.29
N GLU A 512 7.04 -2.17 -22.33
CA GLU A 512 6.86 -1.43 -23.57
C GLU A 512 8.19 -1.26 -24.34
N ASP A 513 9.30 -1.03 -23.63
CA ASP A 513 10.62 -0.84 -24.20
C ASP A 513 11.32 -2.15 -24.60
N GLY A 514 10.70 -3.31 -24.30
CA GLY A 514 11.27 -4.63 -24.58
C GLY A 514 12.49 -4.98 -23.71
N ASN A 515 12.61 -4.36 -22.55
CA ASN A 515 13.62 -4.69 -21.54
C ASN A 515 13.15 -5.84 -20.63
N ILE A 516 11.84 -5.93 -20.38
CA ILE A 516 11.19 -7.06 -19.72
C ILE A 516 10.34 -7.79 -20.76
N LEU A 517 10.57 -9.09 -20.89
CA LEU A 517 9.91 -9.93 -21.88
C LEU A 517 8.90 -10.91 -21.24
N PHE A 518 9.02 -11.16 -19.94
CA PHE A 518 8.08 -11.97 -19.17
C PHE A 518 7.61 -11.23 -17.93
N SER A 519 6.30 -11.21 -17.71
CA SER A 519 5.73 -10.63 -16.49
C SER A 519 4.64 -11.51 -15.91
N TRP A 520 4.76 -11.79 -14.60
CA TRP A 520 3.76 -12.53 -13.84
C TRP A 520 3.04 -11.63 -12.85
N THR A 521 1.74 -11.52 -12.96
CA THR A 521 0.89 -10.77 -12.03
C THR A 521 0.27 -11.72 -11.00
N GLN A 522 0.46 -11.41 -9.74
CA GLN A 522 -0.11 -12.16 -8.62
C GLN A 522 -0.91 -11.23 -7.69
N VAL A 523 -2.15 -11.58 -7.36
CA VAL A 523 -3.03 -10.85 -6.41
C VAL A 523 -3.16 -9.35 -6.76
N ASN A 524 -3.12 -8.99 -8.03
CA ASN A 524 -3.04 -7.61 -8.52
C ASN A 524 -3.84 -7.42 -9.81
N ASN A 525 -4.14 -6.15 -10.17
CA ASN A 525 -4.83 -5.81 -11.42
C ASN A 525 -4.15 -4.59 -12.09
N PRO A 526 -2.86 -4.72 -12.53
CA PRO A 526 -2.03 -3.61 -12.98
C PRO A 526 -2.62 -2.86 -14.17
N TRP A 527 -3.26 -3.52 -15.12
CA TRP A 527 -3.86 -2.88 -16.29
C TRP A 527 -5.23 -2.23 -16.04
N GLN A 528 -5.70 -2.19 -14.80
CA GLN A 528 -6.80 -1.32 -14.36
C GLN A 528 -6.33 -0.24 -13.42
N ASN A 529 -5.34 -0.52 -12.57
CA ASN A 529 -4.96 0.37 -11.48
C ASN A 529 -3.79 1.32 -11.79
N THR A 530 -3.10 1.17 -12.91
CA THR A 530 -2.00 2.07 -13.30
C THR A 530 -2.53 3.30 -14.05
N ALA A 531 -2.03 4.48 -13.74
CA ALA A 531 -2.37 5.71 -14.45
C ALA A 531 -1.94 5.65 -15.92
N ASN A 532 -2.64 6.38 -16.81
CA ASN A 532 -2.40 6.39 -18.25
C ASN A 532 -2.48 4.98 -18.88
N VAL A 533 -3.44 4.19 -18.42
CA VAL A 533 -3.50 2.73 -18.68
C VAL A 533 -3.65 2.36 -20.17
N ASN A 534 -4.19 3.24 -21.02
CA ASN A 534 -4.24 3.00 -22.47
C ASN A 534 -2.86 2.69 -23.06
N HIS A 535 -1.87 3.44 -22.63
CA HIS A 535 -0.47 3.29 -23.02
C HIS A 535 0.05 1.89 -22.67
N TRP A 536 -0.17 1.45 -21.43
CA TRP A 536 0.36 0.20 -20.91
C TRP A 536 -0.35 -1.04 -21.46
N ILE A 537 -1.68 -0.95 -21.73
CA ILE A 537 -2.42 -2.04 -22.39
C ILE A 537 -1.85 -2.27 -23.80
N LYS A 538 -1.57 -1.21 -24.53
CA LYS A 538 -0.96 -1.29 -25.85
C LYS A 538 0.43 -1.96 -25.78
N GLY A 539 1.30 -1.52 -24.86
CA GLY A 539 2.60 -2.13 -24.63
C GLY A 539 2.53 -3.62 -24.32
N ALA A 540 1.58 -4.06 -23.50
CA ALA A 540 1.39 -5.47 -23.17
C ALA A 540 0.89 -6.32 -24.37
N ARG A 541 0.07 -5.75 -25.27
CA ARG A 541 -0.59 -6.51 -26.34
C ARG A 541 0.14 -6.47 -27.68
N GLU A 542 0.88 -5.41 -27.96
CA GLU A 542 1.55 -5.19 -29.26
C GLU A 542 3.04 -5.57 -29.26
N MET A 543 3.66 -5.61 -28.07
CA MET A 543 5.08 -5.93 -27.93
C MET A 543 5.33 -7.44 -27.80
N ASN A 544 6.54 -7.86 -28.18
CA ASN A 544 6.99 -9.24 -28.03
C ASN A 544 7.33 -9.54 -26.57
N ASN A 545 6.31 -9.77 -25.76
CA ASN A 545 6.42 -10.16 -24.36
C ASN A 545 5.37 -11.25 -24.03
N PHE A 546 5.49 -11.88 -22.87
CA PHE A 546 4.54 -12.87 -22.39
C PHE A 546 4.01 -12.46 -21.02
N ILE A 547 2.68 -12.30 -20.91
CA ILE A 547 2.00 -11.80 -19.72
C ILE A 547 1.19 -12.91 -19.06
N VAL A 548 1.51 -13.24 -17.83
CA VAL A 548 0.78 -14.19 -16.99
C VAL A 548 0.01 -13.44 -15.92
N VAL A 549 -1.27 -13.81 -15.70
CA VAL A 549 -2.10 -13.22 -14.65
C VAL A 549 -2.75 -14.33 -13.82
N ALA A 550 -2.42 -14.38 -12.54
CA ALA A 550 -3.11 -15.20 -11.56
C ALA A 550 -4.23 -14.37 -10.91
N ASP A 551 -5.48 -14.74 -11.12
CA ASP A 551 -6.64 -14.05 -10.54
C ASP A 551 -7.78 -15.05 -10.26
N ALA A 552 -8.68 -14.65 -9.39
CA ALA A 552 -9.89 -15.38 -9.08
C ALA A 552 -11.00 -15.14 -10.12
N TYR A 553 -10.96 -13.99 -10.80
CA TYR A 553 -11.97 -13.53 -11.74
C TYR A 553 -11.34 -12.87 -12.98
N PRO A 554 -12.02 -12.89 -14.14
CA PRO A 554 -11.52 -12.31 -15.37
C PRO A 554 -11.64 -10.78 -15.38
N GLY A 555 -10.83 -10.10 -14.53
CA GLY A 555 -10.70 -8.64 -14.53
C GLY A 555 -9.94 -8.10 -15.75
N VAL A 556 -9.68 -6.78 -15.77
CA VAL A 556 -9.00 -6.11 -16.91
C VAL A 556 -7.63 -6.74 -17.17
N SER A 557 -6.83 -7.00 -16.12
CA SER A 557 -5.52 -7.61 -16.29
C SER A 557 -5.58 -9.01 -16.88
N ALA A 558 -6.55 -9.84 -16.44
CA ALA A 558 -6.77 -11.17 -17.02
C ALA A 558 -7.14 -11.08 -18.52
N LYS A 559 -7.93 -10.09 -18.92
CA LYS A 559 -8.27 -9.87 -20.35
C LYS A 559 -7.05 -9.44 -21.18
N VAL A 560 -6.06 -8.82 -20.57
CA VAL A 560 -4.79 -8.40 -21.22
C VAL A 560 -3.78 -9.54 -21.27
N ALA A 561 -3.88 -10.54 -20.42
CA ALA A 561 -2.94 -11.66 -20.29
C ALA A 561 -2.81 -12.51 -21.56
N ASP A 562 -1.68 -13.23 -21.67
CA ASP A 562 -1.47 -14.33 -22.60
C ASP A 562 -1.85 -15.67 -21.94
N LEU A 563 -1.54 -15.81 -20.63
CA LEU A 563 -1.92 -16.95 -19.79
C LEU A 563 -2.65 -16.47 -18.54
N ILE A 564 -3.80 -17.05 -18.23
CA ILE A 564 -4.56 -16.82 -17.00
C ILE A 564 -4.46 -18.05 -16.11
N LEU A 565 -4.11 -17.85 -14.84
CA LEU A 565 -4.05 -18.90 -13.83
C LEU A 565 -5.18 -18.70 -12.80
N PRO A 566 -5.98 -19.74 -12.49
CA PRO A 566 -7.08 -19.63 -11.55
C PRO A 566 -6.55 -19.60 -10.11
N ALA A 567 -6.73 -18.46 -9.41
CA ALA A 567 -6.21 -18.25 -8.07
C ALA A 567 -7.22 -18.57 -6.97
N ALA A 568 -6.76 -19.20 -5.88
CA ALA A 568 -7.53 -19.42 -4.66
C ALA A 568 -7.70 -18.11 -3.86
N MET A 569 -8.87 -17.93 -3.25
CA MET A 569 -9.21 -16.76 -2.45
C MET A 569 -8.93 -16.99 -0.96
N ILE A 570 -9.16 -15.94 -0.15
CA ILE A 570 -8.77 -15.92 1.26
C ILE A 570 -9.29 -17.11 2.07
N ASN A 571 -10.57 -17.48 1.90
CA ASN A 571 -11.16 -18.58 2.66
C ASN A 571 -10.80 -19.97 2.13
N GLU A 572 -10.17 -20.02 0.95
CA GLU A 572 -9.79 -21.22 0.22
C GLU A 572 -8.33 -21.63 0.47
N LYS A 573 -7.62 -20.94 1.36
CA LYS A 573 -6.21 -21.18 1.69
C LYS A 573 -5.88 -20.73 3.11
N TRP A 574 -4.77 -21.22 3.65
CA TRP A 574 -4.15 -20.69 4.85
C TRP A 574 -3.53 -19.32 4.56
N GLY A 575 -3.44 -18.49 5.59
CA GLY A 575 -2.81 -17.18 5.41
C GLY A 575 -2.47 -16.48 6.70
N ALA A 576 -1.63 -15.46 6.54
CA ALA A 576 -1.35 -14.46 7.55
C ALA A 576 -1.32 -13.06 6.90
N TYR A 577 -1.88 -12.07 7.59
CA TYR A 577 -1.79 -10.65 7.21
C TYR A 577 -1.09 -9.86 8.32
N GLY A 578 -0.38 -8.80 7.92
CA GLY A 578 0.06 -7.74 8.83
C GLY A 578 -0.75 -6.48 8.54
N ASN A 579 -1.61 -6.06 9.47
CA ASN A 579 -2.50 -4.92 9.31
C ASN A 579 -1.79 -3.57 9.50
N ALA A 580 -2.54 -2.45 9.36
CA ALA A 580 -1.95 -1.12 9.41
C ALA A 580 -1.48 -0.67 10.81
N GLU A 581 -1.83 -1.38 11.89
CA GLU A 581 -1.29 -1.14 13.24
C GLU A 581 -0.17 -2.13 13.63
N ARG A 582 0.51 -2.74 12.66
CA ARG A 582 1.60 -3.72 12.90
C ARG A 582 1.12 -5.03 13.53
N ARG A 583 -0.14 -5.43 13.36
CA ARG A 583 -0.70 -6.65 13.93
C ARG A 583 -0.64 -7.80 12.94
N THR A 584 0.08 -8.87 13.27
CA THR A 584 0.08 -10.11 12.51
C THR A 584 -1.10 -10.98 12.93
N GLN A 585 -1.91 -11.39 11.96
CA GLN A 585 -3.14 -12.19 12.15
C GLN A 585 -3.10 -13.41 11.23
N VAL A 586 -3.43 -14.59 11.74
CA VAL A 586 -3.37 -15.87 11.02
C VAL A 586 -4.76 -16.50 10.96
N TRP A 587 -5.12 -17.07 9.81
CA TRP A 587 -6.33 -17.88 9.64
C TRP A 587 -5.98 -19.18 8.94
N ARG A 588 -6.88 -20.18 9.10
CA ARG A 588 -6.80 -21.43 8.39
C ARG A 588 -7.79 -21.48 7.23
N GLN A 589 -7.61 -22.42 6.33
CA GLN A 589 -8.54 -22.68 5.23
C GLN A 589 -9.91 -23.08 5.77
N GLN A 590 -11.00 -22.48 5.24
CA GLN A 590 -12.38 -22.81 5.62
C GLN A 590 -13.09 -23.67 4.59
N ILE A 591 -12.80 -23.45 3.30
CA ILE A 591 -13.42 -24.17 2.18
C ILE A 591 -12.35 -24.58 1.15
N LEU A 592 -12.69 -25.51 0.29
CA LEU A 592 -11.83 -25.88 -0.84
C LEU A 592 -11.93 -24.84 -1.98
N PRO A 593 -10.84 -24.59 -2.70
CA PRO A 593 -10.89 -23.79 -3.93
C PRO A 593 -11.70 -24.52 -5.02
N PRO A 594 -12.41 -23.79 -5.90
CA PRO A 594 -13.24 -24.39 -6.94
C PRO A 594 -12.38 -24.92 -8.10
N GLY A 595 -12.77 -26.07 -8.63
CA GLY A 595 -12.12 -26.71 -9.78
C GLY A 595 -10.62 -26.90 -9.56
N GLN A 596 -9.82 -26.37 -10.46
CA GLN A 596 -8.35 -26.47 -10.42
C GLN A 596 -7.68 -25.21 -9.82
N ALA A 597 -8.42 -24.31 -9.19
CA ALA A 597 -7.83 -23.09 -8.60
C ALA A 597 -6.81 -23.44 -7.51
N ARG A 598 -5.71 -22.70 -7.46
CA ARG A 598 -4.56 -22.90 -6.54
C ARG A 598 -4.15 -21.59 -5.87
N GLY A 599 -3.56 -21.67 -4.68
CA GLY A 599 -2.94 -20.53 -4.01
C GLY A 599 -1.70 -20.04 -4.76
N ASP A 600 -1.42 -18.74 -4.68
CA ASP A 600 -0.22 -18.15 -5.30
C ASP A 600 1.07 -18.73 -4.74
N LEU A 601 1.07 -19.18 -3.46
CA LEU A 601 2.18 -19.94 -2.86
C LEU A 601 2.42 -21.24 -3.62
N TRP A 602 1.37 -22.04 -3.86
CA TRP A 602 1.49 -23.30 -4.59
C TRP A 602 2.06 -23.09 -6.01
N MET A 603 1.54 -22.05 -6.73
CA MET A 603 2.03 -21.73 -8.07
C MET A 603 3.53 -21.35 -8.07
N THR A 604 3.97 -20.61 -7.03
CA THR A 604 5.36 -20.20 -6.85
C THR A 604 6.26 -21.42 -6.58
N LEU A 605 5.82 -22.35 -5.73
CA LEU A 605 6.54 -23.58 -5.42
C LEU A 605 6.62 -24.52 -6.64
N GLU A 606 5.51 -24.71 -7.37
CA GLU A 606 5.51 -25.58 -8.57
C GLU A 606 6.41 -25.05 -9.68
N LEU A 607 6.37 -23.73 -9.94
CA LEU A 607 7.26 -23.13 -10.94
C LEU A 607 8.73 -23.29 -10.53
N SER A 608 9.06 -23.21 -9.24
CA SER A 608 10.44 -23.35 -8.76
C SER A 608 11.04 -24.73 -8.98
N LYS A 609 10.22 -25.77 -9.13
CA LYS A 609 10.65 -27.15 -9.45
C LYS A 609 11.23 -27.29 -10.88
N ARG A 610 10.93 -26.35 -11.76
CA ARG A 610 11.31 -26.39 -13.17
C ARG A 610 12.72 -25.85 -13.45
N PHE A 611 13.31 -25.11 -12.51
CA PHE A 611 14.61 -24.46 -12.72
C PHE A 611 15.68 -25.08 -11.83
N LYS A 612 16.73 -25.57 -12.45
CA LYS A 612 17.92 -26.12 -11.79
C LYS A 612 18.94 -25.03 -11.51
N LEU A 613 19.80 -25.23 -10.52
CA LEU A 613 20.82 -24.25 -10.16
C LEU A 613 21.75 -23.92 -11.36
N LYS A 614 22.12 -24.93 -12.14
CA LYS A 614 22.95 -24.73 -13.36
C LYS A 614 22.31 -23.77 -14.38
N ASP A 615 20.97 -23.64 -14.39
CA ASP A 615 20.25 -22.80 -15.34
C ASP A 615 20.26 -21.32 -14.92
N VAL A 616 20.35 -21.04 -13.60
CA VAL A 616 20.07 -19.71 -13.04
C VAL A 616 21.18 -19.14 -12.14
N TRP A 617 22.10 -19.96 -11.63
CA TRP A 617 23.18 -19.54 -10.71
C TRP A 617 24.57 -19.50 -11.34
N GLY A 618 24.66 -19.67 -12.64
CA GLY A 618 25.86 -19.36 -13.43
C GLY A 618 26.14 -17.87 -13.48
N GLU A 619 27.24 -17.48 -14.16
CA GLU A 619 27.53 -16.07 -14.45
C GLU A 619 26.41 -15.45 -15.29
N GLN A 620 26.00 -14.22 -14.95
CA GLN A 620 24.93 -13.52 -15.64
C GLN A 620 25.31 -12.07 -15.95
N LYS A 621 24.95 -11.60 -17.14
CA LYS A 621 25.13 -10.20 -17.54
C LYS A 621 24.02 -9.33 -16.98
N ILE A 622 24.39 -8.25 -16.28
CA ILE A 622 23.48 -7.25 -15.73
C ILE A 622 23.93 -5.87 -16.21
N PRO A 623 23.37 -5.36 -17.31
CA PRO A 623 23.72 -4.04 -17.82
C PRO A 623 23.60 -2.94 -16.75
N GLY A 624 24.67 -2.15 -16.60
CA GLY A 624 24.70 -1.05 -15.64
C GLY A 624 24.94 -1.44 -14.18
N LEU A 625 25.20 -2.72 -13.88
CA LEU A 625 25.60 -3.13 -12.54
C LEU A 625 26.95 -2.51 -12.20
N LYS A 626 26.98 -1.74 -11.11
CA LYS A 626 28.19 -1.21 -10.45
C LYS A 626 28.00 -1.34 -8.96
N ALA A 627 28.70 -2.25 -8.33
CA ALA A 627 28.62 -2.47 -6.89
C ALA A 627 29.94 -3.01 -6.34
N ASP A 628 30.32 -2.55 -5.14
CA ASP A 628 31.54 -3.03 -4.47
C ASP A 628 31.55 -4.56 -4.34
N GLY A 629 32.63 -5.16 -4.74
CA GLY A 629 32.84 -6.60 -4.71
C GLY A 629 32.23 -7.38 -5.88
N PHE A 630 31.67 -6.69 -6.88
CA PHE A 630 31.16 -7.27 -8.13
C PHE A 630 31.94 -6.71 -9.33
N GLU A 631 32.10 -7.53 -10.38
CA GLU A 631 32.61 -7.05 -11.67
C GLU A 631 31.53 -6.20 -12.35
N ASP A 632 31.94 -5.09 -12.97
CA ASP A 632 31.01 -4.20 -13.69
C ASP A 632 30.23 -4.96 -14.76
N GLY A 633 28.91 -4.84 -14.68
CA GLY A 633 27.99 -5.46 -15.62
C GLY A 633 27.76 -6.96 -15.45
N LYS A 634 28.26 -7.59 -14.36
CA LYS A 634 28.14 -9.04 -14.18
C LYS A 634 27.76 -9.47 -12.75
N LEU A 635 26.92 -10.50 -12.64
CA LEU A 635 26.78 -11.31 -11.45
C LEU A 635 27.68 -12.56 -11.59
N PRO A 636 28.53 -12.89 -10.59
CA PRO A 636 29.39 -14.05 -10.66
C PRO A 636 28.60 -15.36 -10.62
N SER A 637 29.15 -16.44 -11.16
CA SER A 637 28.67 -17.78 -10.86
C SER A 637 28.81 -18.07 -9.37
N VAL A 638 27.77 -18.69 -8.79
CA VAL A 638 27.75 -19.13 -7.37
C VAL A 638 27.60 -20.66 -7.27
N LEU A 639 27.73 -21.38 -8.39
CA LEU A 639 27.54 -22.84 -8.46
C LEU A 639 28.58 -23.61 -7.63
N ASP A 640 29.85 -23.24 -7.71
CA ASP A 640 30.92 -23.94 -6.99
C ASP A 640 30.73 -23.82 -5.46
N GLU A 641 30.29 -22.63 -5.00
CA GLU A 641 30.00 -22.42 -3.58
C GLU A 641 28.71 -23.18 -3.16
N ALA A 642 27.72 -23.25 -4.03
CA ALA A 642 26.53 -24.07 -3.77
C ALA A 642 26.88 -25.57 -3.63
N VAL A 643 27.81 -26.08 -4.44
CA VAL A 643 28.30 -27.47 -4.33
C VAL A 643 29.02 -27.69 -3.00
N LYS A 644 29.85 -26.74 -2.55
CA LYS A 644 30.50 -26.82 -1.23
C LYS A 644 29.48 -26.82 -0.07
N MET A 645 28.32 -26.23 -0.27
CA MET A 645 27.19 -26.22 0.70
C MET A 645 26.34 -27.51 0.65
N GLY A 646 26.71 -28.48 -0.23
CA GLY A 646 26.00 -29.76 -0.35
C GLY A 646 24.89 -29.81 -1.39
N TYR A 647 24.72 -28.76 -2.20
CA TYR A 647 23.81 -28.78 -3.34
C TYR A 647 24.50 -29.36 -4.58
N THR A 648 23.74 -29.68 -5.61
CA THR A 648 24.26 -30.09 -6.91
C THR A 648 23.78 -29.13 -8.00
N PRO A 649 24.49 -29.02 -9.15
CA PRO A 649 23.99 -28.25 -10.28
C PRO A 649 22.60 -28.69 -10.77
N GLU A 650 22.19 -29.92 -10.50
CA GLU A 650 20.88 -30.50 -10.84
C GLU A 650 19.81 -30.25 -9.77
N SER A 651 20.17 -29.79 -8.58
CA SER A 651 19.21 -29.36 -7.56
C SER A 651 18.32 -28.26 -8.11
N THR A 652 17.01 -28.32 -7.81
CA THR A 652 16.05 -27.32 -8.26
C THR A 652 15.98 -26.12 -7.29
N LEU A 653 15.47 -25.01 -7.76
CA LEU A 653 15.17 -23.85 -6.88
C LEU A 653 14.18 -24.24 -5.75
N TYR A 654 13.28 -25.19 -6.01
CA TYR A 654 12.39 -25.73 -5.00
C TYR A 654 13.15 -26.40 -3.86
N ASP A 655 14.12 -27.27 -4.18
CA ASP A 655 14.91 -28.00 -3.18
C ASP A 655 15.75 -27.05 -2.30
N VAL A 656 16.34 -26.03 -2.93
CA VAL A 656 17.28 -25.13 -2.26
C VAL A 656 16.56 -24.02 -1.48
N LEU A 657 15.50 -23.46 -2.03
CA LEU A 657 14.84 -22.30 -1.43
C LEU A 657 13.68 -22.69 -0.50
N PHE A 658 12.96 -23.78 -0.77
CA PHE A 658 11.71 -24.05 -0.10
C PHE A 658 11.68 -25.40 0.63
N ALA A 659 11.95 -26.48 -0.07
CA ALA A 659 11.81 -27.83 0.45
C ALA A 659 13.07 -28.32 1.18
N THR A 660 13.72 -27.44 1.94
CA THR A 660 14.89 -27.80 2.73
C THR A 660 14.58 -28.84 3.80
N PRO A 661 15.56 -29.63 4.29
CA PRO A 661 15.33 -30.60 5.38
C PRO A 661 14.69 -29.96 6.63
N GLU A 662 15.01 -28.72 6.95
CA GLU A 662 14.40 -27.99 8.06
C GLU A 662 12.94 -27.68 7.81
N ASN A 663 12.60 -27.21 6.61
CA ASN A 663 11.23 -26.86 6.25
C ASN A 663 10.33 -28.10 6.18
N LYS A 664 10.83 -29.22 5.69
CA LYS A 664 10.10 -30.51 5.62
C LYS A 664 9.72 -31.12 6.98
N LYS A 665 10.31 -30.64 8.09
CA LYS A 665 9.92 -31.04 9.45
C LYS A 665 8.53 -30.59 9.85
N TYR A 666 8.06 -29.49 9.29
CA TYR A 666 6.73 -28.97 9.58
C TYR A 666 5.67 -29.77 8.83
N LYS A 667 4.72 -30.35 9.56
CA LYS A 667 3.62 -31.14 9.00
C LYS A 667 2.29 -30.41 9.12
N TRP A 668 1.38 -30.70 8.20
CA TRP A 668 0.02 -30.21 8.26
C TRP A 668 -0.68 -30.69 9.54
N PRO A 669 -1.48 -29.81 10.20
CA PRO A 669 -2.33 -30.26 11.29
C PRO A 669 -3.50 -31.15 10.77
N ASP A 670 -4.01 -32.06 11.61
CA ASP A 670 -5.10 -32.98 11.25
C ASP A 670 -6.37 -32.26 10.78
N ASN A 671 -6.63 -31.06 11.31
CA ASN A 671 -7.79 -30.22 10.96
C ASN A 671 -7.41 -29.04 10.07
N ALA A 672 -6.54 -29.25 9.07
CA ALA A 672 -6.05 -28.17 8.19
C ALA A 672 -7.16 -27.41 7.47
N VAL A 673 -8.31 -28.05 7.21
CA VAL A 673 -9.52 -27.40 6.67
C VAL A 673 -10.60 -27.35 7.74
N ALA A 674 -11.06 -26.16 8.10
CA ALA A 674 -12.02 -25.96 9.19
C ALA A 674 -13.40 -26.57 8.91
N SER A 675 -13.79 -26.72 7.64
CA SER A 675 -15.07 -27.29 7.21
C SER A 675 -15.18 -28.82 7.36
N GLY A 676 -14.14 -29.49 7.84
CA GLY A 676 -14.16 -30.95 8.00
C GLY A 676 -14.02 -31.76 6.71
N HIS A 677 -13.65 -31.11 5.59
CA HIS A 677 -13.46 -31.79 4.29
C HIS A 677 -12.12 -32.52 4.15
N GLY A 678 -11.44 -32.78 5.25
CA GLY A 678 -10.16 -33.44 5.25
C GLY A 678 -8.99 -32.52 4.85
N ASN A 679 -7.78 -33.08 4.84
CA ASN A 679 -6.56 -32.35 4.54
C ASN A 679 -6.20 -32.47 3.05
N HIS A 680 -6.94 -31.77 2.19
CA HIS A 680 -6.66 -31.76 0.76
C HIS A 680 -5.42 -30.96 0.36
N ILE A 681 -4.90 -30.16 1.27
CA ILE A 681 -3.72 -29.33 1.00
C ILE A 681 -2.48 -30.22 0.82
N ALA A 682 -2.36 -31.28 1.59
CA ALA A 682 -1.28 -32.25 1.44
C ALA A 682 -1.25 -32.90 0.05
N ASP A 683 -2.42 -33.07 -0.59
CA ASP A 683 -2.53 -33.60 -1.96
C ASP A 683 -2.10 -32.57 -3.01
N LEU A 684 -2.21 -31.27 -2.71
CA LEU A 684 -1.75 -30.18 -3.59
C LEU A 684 -0.22 -30.08 -3.59
N LEU A 685 0.41 -30.41 -2.46
CA LEU A 685 1.85 -30.48 -2.30
C LEU A 685 2.23 -31.91 -1.93
N LYS A 686 2.49 -32.73 -2.93
CA LYS A 686 2.74 -34.20 -2.79
C LYS A 686 3.77 -34.57 -1.72
N ASP A 687 4.61 -33.63 -1.29
CA ASP A 687 5.65 -33.84 -0.28
C ASP A 687 5.12 -33.86 1.17
N GLY A 688 3.87 -33.49 1.42
CA GLY A 688 3.18 -33.58 2.70
C GLY A 688 3.71 -32.72 3.84
N TRP A 689 4.53 -31.69 3.54
CA TRP A 689 4.99 -30.69 4.50
C TRP A 689 4.13 -29.42 4.49
N PHE A 690 4.21 -28.61 5.56
CA PHE A 690 3.38 -27.41 5.75
C PHE A 690 4.15 -26.14 5.39
N PRO A 691 4.13 -25.68 4.12
CA PRO A 691 4.92 -24.56 3.67
C PRO A 691 4.61 -23.24 4.38
N GLU A 692 3.35 -22.95 4.67
CA GLU A 692 2.98 -21.70 5.31
C GLU A 692 3.63 -21.54 6.68
N LYS A 693 3.63 -22.61 7.50
CA LYS A 693 4.33 -22.60 8.81
C LYS A 693 5.83 -22.52 8.63
N ALA A 694 6.40 -23.32 7.75
CA ALA A 694 7.84 -23.38 7.53
C ALA A 694 8.40 -22.02 7.06
N LEU A 695 7.75 -21.39 6.07
CA LEU A 695 8.17 -20.09 5.54
C LEU A 695 7.95 -18.97 6.55
N PHE A 696 6.92 -19.03 7.37
CA PHE A 696 6.73 -18.06 8.45
C PHE A 696 7.82 -18.17 9.50
N GLU A 697 8.19 -19.38 9.94
CA GLU A 697 9.27 -19.60 10.90
C GLU A 697 10.64 -19.19 10.36
N GLU A 698 10.88 -19.37 9.06
CA GLU A 698 12.08 -18.86 8.40
C GLU A 698 12.08 -17.33 8.33
N TYR A 699 10.97 -16.73 7.89
CA TYR A 699 10.82 -15.29 7.77
C TYR A 699 11.03 -14.56 9.10
N ARG A 700 10.44 -15.04 10.19
CA ARG A 700 10.57 -14.38 11.49
C ARG A 700 12.01 -14.27 12.00
N GLN A 701 12.95 -15.11 11.50
CA GLN A 701 14.36 -15.04 11.88
C GLN A 701 15.03 -13.72 11.43
N PHE A 702 14.51 -13.07 10.40
CA PHE A 702 15.01 -11.79 9.93
C PHE A 702 14.80 -10.66 10.95
N GLY A 703 13.70 -10.70 11.68
CA GLY A 703 13.31 -9.68 12.66
C GLY A 703 13.80 -9.91 14.06
N ASN A 704 14.17 -11.14 14.41
CA ASN A 704 14.53 -11.51 15.78
C ASN A 704 15.69 -10.67 16.33
N GLY A 705 15.49 -9.99 17.46
CA GLY A 705 16.46 -9.12 18.10
C GLY A 705 16.75 -7.83 17.34
N LYS A 706 15.91 -7.45 16.36
CA LYS A 706 16.09 -6.25 15.52
C LYS A 706 14.86 -5.36 15.48
N ALA A 707 14.04 -5.45 16.50
CA ALA A 707 12.80 -4.70 16.67
C ALA A 707 11.70 -4.97 15.61
N HIS A 708 11.82 -6.09 14.87
CA HIS A 708 10.80 -6.64 14.00
C HIS A 708 10.37 -8.06 14.46
N ASP A 709 10.50 -8.34 15.74
CA ASP A 709 10.30 -9.66 16.32
C ASP A 709 8.86 -10.12 16.17
N LEU A 710 8.71 -11.36 15.77
CA LEU A 710 7.44 -12.06 15.71
C LEU A 710 7.45 -13.25 16.65
N ALA A 711 6.32 -13.56 17.26
CA ALA A 711 6.12 -14.80 17.98
C ALA A 711 6.17 -16.00 17.01
N PRO A 712 6.38 -17.23 17.49
CA PRO A 712 6.24 -18.44 16.69
C PRO A 712 4.86 -18.57 16.04
N PHE A 713 4.79 -19.22 14.89
CA PHE A 713 3.54 -19.46 14.15
C PHE A 713 2.42 -20.01 15.02
N ASP A 714 2.72 -20.97 15.89
CA ASP A 714 1.73 -21.62 16.76
C ASP A 714 1.10 -20.66 17.77
N VAL A 715 1.82 -19.62 18.19
CA VAL A 715 1.28 -18.56 19.06
C VAL A 715 0.23 -17.75 18.31
N TYR A 716 0.52 -17.34 17.07
CA TYR A 716 -0.46 -16.64 16.23
C TYR A 716 -1.64 -17.52 15.85
N HIS A 717 -1.40 -18.79 15.58
CA HIS A 717 -2.46 -19.74 15.27
C HIS A 717 -3.41 -19.92 16.46
N GLY A 718 -2.91 -19.93 17.69
CA GLY A 718 -3.72 -19.94 18.92
C GLY A 718 -4.47 -18.62 19.15
N ALA A 719 -3.82 -17.49 18.92
CA ALA A 719 -4.44 -16.16 19.01
C ALA A 719 -5.33 -15.83 17.80
N ARG A 720 -5.05 -16.43 16.65
CA ARG A 720 -5.71 -16.24 15.36
C ARG A 720 -5.94 -14.76 15.04
N VAL A 721 -7.19 -14.36 14.73
CA VAL A 721 -7.55 -13.01 14.34
C VAL A 721 -7.35 -11.97 15.44
N ARG A 722 -7.18 -12.36 16.68
CA ARG A 722 -6.74 -11.45 17.72
C ARG A 722 -5.36 -10.90 17.36
N GLY A 723 -4.43 -11.79 16.92
CA GLY A 723 -3.09 -11.44 16.48
C GLY A 723 -2.28 -10.71 17.53
N LEU A 724 -1.06 -10.29 17.18
CA LEU A 724 -0.14 -9.53 18.04
C LEU A 724 0.56 -8.45 17.23
N LYS A 725 0.76 -7.27 17.83
CA LYS A 725 1.47 -6.13 17.24
C LYS A 725 2.99 -6.29 17.44
N TRP A 726 3.74 -6.33 16.36
CA TRP A 726 5.20 -6.41 16.48
C TRP A 726 5.86 -5.08 16.89
N PRO A 727 7.08 -5.12 17.47
CA PRO A 727 7.80 -6.31 17.93
C PRO A 727 7.06 -7.07 19.03
N VAL A 728 7.12 -8.41 18.96
CA VAL A 728 6.53 -9.31 19.95
C VAL A 728 7.66 -10.04 20.67
N VAL A 729 7.81 -9.82 21.94
CA VAL A 729 8.88 -10.40 22.75
C VAL A 729 8.32 -11.37 23.80
N GLU A 730 9.09 -12.40 24.12
CA GLU A 730 8.75 -13.29 25.23
C GLU A 730 9.19 -12.68 26.56
N LYS A 731 8.27 -12.54 27.51
CA LYS A 731 8.51 -12.05 28.84
C LYS A 731 7.78 -12.91 29.87
N ASP A 732 8.51 -13.48 30.80
CA ASP A 732 7.95 -14.34 31.85
C ASP A 732 7.09 -15.50 31.31
N GLY A 733 7.54 -16.13 30.22
CA GLY A 733 6.83 -17.23 29.54
C GLY A 733 5.57 -16.79 28.77
N LYS A 734 5.36 -15.49 28.53
CA LYS A 734 4.24 -14.93 27.77
C LYS A 734 4.74 -14.09 26.62
N TRP A 735 4.08 -14.19 25.49
CA TRP A 735 4.32 -13.33 24.32
C TRP A 735 3.60 -12.01 24.49
N VAL A 736 4.37 -10.90 24.50
CA VAL A 736 3.89 -9.55 24.75
C VAL A 736 4.06 -8.71 23.50
N GLU A 737 2.96 -8.08 23.05
CA GLU A 737 2.94 -7.17 21.91
C GLU A 737 3.38 -5.75 22.30
N THR A 738 3.92 -5.00 21.37
CA THR A 738 4.33 -3.60 21.55
C THR A 738 3.20 -2.65 21.13
N GLN A 739 2.71 -1.85 22.06
CA GLN A 739 1.61 -0.90 21.82
C GLN A 739 2.11 0.33 21.06
N TRP A 740 3.02 1.11 21.63
CA TRP A 740 3.63 2.29 21.01
C TRP A 740 5.13 2.09 20.85
N ARG A 741 5.63 2.38 19.63
CA ARG A 741 7.03 2.23 19.29
C ARG A 741 7.86 3.42 19.84
N ASN A 742 9.15 3.19 19.99
CA ASN A 742 10.16 4.21 20.37
C ASN A 742 9.95 4.88 21.73
N ASN A 743 9.03 4.40 22.58
CA ASN A 743 8.71 4.94 23.90
C ASN A 743 9.07 3.91 24.99
N GLU A 744 9.84 4.33 25.99
CA GLU A 744 10.36 3.46 27.06
C GLU A 744 9.28 2.75 27.90
N GLU A 745 8.06 3.28 27.92
CA GLU A 745 6.96 2.64 28.66
C GLU A 745 6.42 1.40 27.95
N TYR A 746 6.52 1.35 26.61
CA TYR A 746 5.83 0.36 25.80
C TYR A 746 6.74 -0.46 24.89
N ASP A 747 7.87 0.09 24.45
CA ASP A 747 8.77 -0.54 23.49
C ASP A 747 9.94 -1.22 24.19
N PRO A 748 10.07 -2.56 24.10
CA PRO A 748 11.13 -3.30 24.80
C PRO A 748 12.55 -2.95 24.29
N TYR A 749 12.67 -2.30 23.15
CA TYR A 749 13.95 -1.87 22.58
C TYR A 749 14.41 -0.49 23.08
N VAL A 750 13.56 0.21 23.82
CA VAL A 750 13.89 1.52 24.40
C VAL A 750 14.35 1.34 25.84
N LYS A 751 15.56 1.85 26.13
CA LYS A 751 16.16 1.75 27.46
C LYS A 751 15.35 2.57 28.47
N LYS A 752 15.08 2.01 29.66
CA LYS A 752 14.45 2.72 30.75
C LYS A 752 15.27 3.94 31.17
N GLY A 753 14.63 5.08 31.39
CA GLY A 753 15.22 6.37 31.71
C GLY A 753 15.66 7.20 30.49
N SER A 754 15.49 6.68 29.24
CA SER A 754 15.81 7.46 28.04
C SER A 754 14.61 8.27 27.51
N GLY A 755 13.38 7.95 27.95
CA GLY A 755 12.13 8.52 27.47
C GLY A 755 11.78 7.98 26.08
N PHE A 756 12.52 8.38 25.07
CA PHE A 756 12.34 7.95 23.68
C PHE A 756 13.67 7.57 23.04
N ASP A 757 13.62 6.61 22.12
CA ASP A 757 14.77 6.22 21.31
C ASP A 757 14.30 5.86 19.89
N PHE A 758 14.70 6.66 18.90
CA PHE A 758 14.45 6.39 17.49
C PHE A 758 15.56 5.52 16.90
N TYR A 759 15.69 4.35 17.46
CA TYR A 759 16.78 3.39 17.25
C TYR A 759 16.94 2.93 15.78
N GLY A 760 15.93 3.11 14.92
CA GLY A 760 16.08 2.91 13.48
C GLY A 760 17.16 3.79 12.84
N ASN A 761 17.49 4.92 13.46
CA ASN A 761 18.57 5.83 13.05
C ASN A 761 19.91 5.56 13.76
N ASN A 762 20.03 4.50 14.59
CA ASN A 762 21.26 4.18 15.29
C ASN A 762 22.43 3.91 14.33
N GLY A 763 23.58 4.50 14.62
CA GLY A 763 24.78 4.42 13.78
C GLY A 763 24.72 5.28 12.52
N GLN A 764 23.67 6.07 12.32
CA GLN A 764 23.58 6.98 11.18
C GLN A 764 24.21 8.34 11.48
N LYS A 765 24.82 8.92 10.44
CA LYS A 765 25.36 10.27 10.44
C LYS A 765 24.78 11.08 9.31
N MET A 766 24.50 12.36 9.54
CA MET A 766 24.07 13.31 8.51
C MET A 766 25.17 14.34 8.26
N MET A 767 25.31 14.76 7.00
CA MET A 767 26.13 15.94 6.67
C MET A 767 25.51 17.17 7.33
N THR A 768 26.33 18.14 7.74
CA THR A 768 25.82 19.45 8.19
C THR A 768 25.65 20.37 7.00
N GLY A 769 24.53 21.11 6.99
CA GLY A 769 24.23 22.14 6.00
C GLY A 769 24.82 23.52 6.37
N ASP A 770 25.85 23.59 7.22
CA ASP A 770 26.57 24.84 7.50
C ASP A 770 27.27 25.29 6.22
N LEU A 771 26.66 26.24 5.57
CA LEU A 771 27.13 26.85 4.32
C LEU A 771 28.14 27.97 4.58
N ASP A 772 28.60 28.17 5.81
CA ASP A 772 29.71 29.06 6.09
C ASP A 772 30.93 28.56 5.32
N LYS A 773 31.43 29.44 4.44
CA LYS A 773 32.54 29.15 3.52
C LYS A 773 33.82 28.65 4.21
N ASN A 774 33.88 28.65 5.53
CA ASN A 774 35.00 28.22 6.37
C ASN A 774 34.80 26.86 7.04
N SER A 775 33.61 26.21 6.94
CA SER A 775 33.41 24.82 7.42
C SER A 775 33.54 23.87 6.22
N GLY A 776 34.57 23.06 6.22
CA GLY A 776 34.83 22.08 5.15
C GLY A 776 33.64 21.10 4.94
N PRO A 777 33.57 20.46 3.75
CA PRO A 777 32.45 19.63 3.33
C PRO A 777 32.23 18.32 4.13
N ASP A 778 32.99 18.09 5.19
CA ASP A 778 33.06 16.78 5.88
C ASP A 778 32.52 16.78 7.33
N LYS A 779 31.89 17.85 7.79
CA LYS A 779 31.28 17.82 9.13
C LYS A 779 29.98 17.04 9.10
N THR A 780 29.95 15.95 9.83
CA THR A 780 28.74 15.14 10.05
C THR A 780 28.27 15.24 11.50
N VAL A 781 26.96 15.18 11.70
CA VAL A 781 26.35 15.07 13.04
C VAL A 781 25.84 13.64 13.22
N ASP A 782 26.07 13.07 14.38
CA ASP A 782 25.50 11.78 14.80
C ASP A 782 24.02 11.96 15.13
N ILE A 783 23.18 11.15 14.49
CA ILE A 783 21.72 11.18 14.66
C ILE A 783 21.18 9.91 15.33
N SER A 784 22.07 9.13 15.97
CA SER A 784 21.67 7.92 16.70
C SER A 784 20.59 8.23 17.73
N GLY A 785 19.51 7.45 17.75
CA GLY A 785 18.37 7.61 18.66
C GLY A 785 17.49 8.83 18.41
N LYS A 786 17.69 9.58 17.32
CA LYS A 786 16.96 10.81 17.01
C LYS A 786 16.09 10.68 15.78
N ALA A 787 14.89 11.26 15.84
CA ALA A 787 14.02 11.47 14.67
C ALA A 787 14.44 12.75 13.92
N LYS A 788 14.17 12.77 12.59
CA LYS A 788 14.45 13.96 11.78
C LYS A 788 13.20 14.81 11.63
N ILE A 789 13.31 16.09 11.93
CA ILE A 789 12.27 17.10 11.64
C ILE A 789 12.63 17.75 10.31
N TYR A 790 11.90 17.40 9.26
CA TYR A 790 12.18 17.89 7.92
C TYR A 790 11.47 19.20 7.62
N PHE A 791 12.22 20.19 7.15
CA PHE A 791 11.64 21.27 6.36
C PHE A 791 11.51 20.82 4.90
N ARG A 792 10.31 20.93 4.34
CA ARG A 792 10.03 20.72 2.92
C ARG A 792 9.18 21.87 2.39
N PRO A 793 9.54 22.48 1.25
CA PRO A 793 8.80 23.62 0.73
C PRO A 793 7.49 23.21 0.07
N TYR A 794 6.62 24.20 -0.13
CA TYR A 794 5.48 24.06 -1.02
C TYR A 794 5.94 23.85 -2.46
N ALA A 795 5.30 22.94 -3.16
CA ALA A 795 5.47 22.71 -4.58
C ALA A 795 4.07 22.64 -5.24
N SER A 796 3.85 23.48 -6.23
CA SER A 796 2.57 23.52 -6.94
C SER A 796 2.35 22.24 -7.80
N PRO A 797 1.08 21.91 -8.14
CA PRO A 797 0.80 20.80 -9.06
C PRO A 797 1.49 20.98 -10.40
N VAL A 798 2.07 19.90 -10.94
CA VAL A 798 2.76 19.94 -12.25
C VAL A 798 1.77 20.14 -13.41
N GLU A 799 0.55 19.64 -13.29
CA GLU A 799 -0.55 19.87 -14.23
C GLU A 799 -1.66 20.63 -13.51
N LYS A 800 -2.14 21.71 -14.13
CA LYS A 800 -3.23 22.56 -13.62
C LYS A 800 -4.31 22.71 -14.69
N PRO A 801 -5.56 22.95 -14.30
CA PRO A 801 -6.60 23.34 -15.24
C PRO A 801 -6.18 24.56 -16.08
N ASP A 802 -6.53 24.50 -17.36
CA ASP A 802 -6.29 25.56 -18.35
C ASP A 802 -7.52 25.76 -19.25
N ALA A 803 -7.42 26.62 -20.26
CA ALA A 803 -8.51 26.90 -21.18
C ALA A 803 -9.01 25.66 -21.96
N ASN A 804 -8.19 24.62 -22.14
CA ASN A 804 -8.54 23.41 -22.88
C ASN A 804 -9.08 22.30 -21.96
N TYR A 805 -8.61 22.24 -20.70
CA TYR A 805 -8.97 21.22 -19.70
C TYR A 805 -9.23 21.94 -18.38
N ASP A 806 -10.43 22.48 -18.24
CA ASP A 806 -10.81 23.50 -17.27
C ASP A 806 -11.18 22.98 -15.87
N LEU A 807 -11.13 21.66 -15.65
CA LEU A 807 -11.52 21.03 -14.38
C LEU A 807 -10.39 20.17 -13.81
N TRP A 808 -10.27 20.18 -12.49
CA TRP A 808 -9.52 19.16 -11.77
C TRP A 808 -10.25 17.82 -11.77
N LEU A 809 -9.54 16.71 -11.99
CA LEU A 809 -10.02 15.36 -11.71
C LEU A 809 -9.33 14.81 -10.46
N CYS A 810 -10.11 14.44 -9.47
CA CYS A 810 -9.69 13.59 -8.37
C CYS A 810 -10.29 12.18 -8.55
N THR A 811 -9.51 11.14 -8.30
CA THR A 811 -9.99 9.76 -8.28
C THR A 811 -9.97 9.17 -6.87
N GLY A 812 -10.79 8.17 -6.62
CA GLY A 812 -10.84 7.52 -5.31
C GLY A 812 -11.74 6.29 -5.30
N ARG A 813 -12.35 6.03 -4.14
CA ARG A 813 -13.14 4.82 -3.87
C ARG A 813 -14.58 5.16 -3.49
N VAL A 814 -15.38 4.11 -3.37
CA VAL A 814 -16.71 4.15 -2.75
C VAL A 814 -16.78 3.06 -1.68
N LEU A 815 -17.70 3.21 -0.71
CA LEU A 815 -17.83 2.27 0.41
C LEU A 815 -18.07 0.82 -0.04
N GLU A 816 -18.90 0.65 -1.06
CA GLU A 816 -19.41 -0.66 -1.51
C GLU A 816 -18.38 -1.49 -2.28
N HIS A 817 -17.40 -0.83 -2.91
CA HIS A 817 -16.44 -1.54 -3.74
C HIS A 817 -15.01 -1.47 -3.20
N TRP A 818 -14.30 -2.58 -3.39
CA TRP A 818 -12.91 -2.72 -3.01
C TRP A 818 -11.98 -2.64 -4.23
N HIS A 819 -11.04 -1.68 -4.23
CA HIS A 819 -10.05 -1.48 -5.29
C HIS A 819 -10.68 -1.45 -6.69
N SER A 820 -10.21 -2.33 -7.59
CA SER A 820 -10.73 -2.49 -8.96
C SER A 820 -12.13 -3.10 -9.06
N GLY A 821 -12.80 -3.35 -7.94
CA GLY A 821 -14.13 -3.96 -7.93
C GLY A 821 -14.18 -5.43 -8.30
N THR A 822 -13.06 -6.05 -8.66
CA THR A 822 -12.99 -7.43 -9.19
C THR A 822 -13.79 -8.44 -8.36
N MET A 823 -13.71 -8.39 -7.02
CA MET A 823 -14.48 -9.27 -6.13
C MET A 823 -15.85 -8.69 -5.78
N THR A 824 -15.90 -7.42 -5.37
CA THR A 824 -17.11 -6.83 -4.80
C THR A 824 -18.22 -6.60 -5.81
N ARG A 825 -17.92 -6.38 -7.10
CA ARG A 825 -18.93 -6.33 -8.18
C ARG A 825 -19.60 -7.67 -8.43
N ARG A 826 -19.01 -8.79 -7.99
CA ARG A 826 -19.58 -10.15 -8.08
C ARG A 826 -20.45 -10.50 -6.86
N VAL A 827 -20.57 -9.60 -5.91
CA VAL A 827 -21.51 -9.68 -4.80
C VAL A 827 -22.78 -8.90 -5.19
N PRO A 828 -23.92 -9.57 -5.41
CA PRO A 828 -25.11 -8.94 -5.98
C PRO A 828 -25.62 -7.75 -5.17
N GLU A 829 -25.52 -7.79 -3.86
CA GLU A 829 -25.97 -6.72 -2.96
C GLU A 829 -25.10 -5.46 -3.11
N LEU A 830 -23.76 -5.63 -3.12
CA LEU A 830 -22.83 -4.52 -3.29
C LEU A 830 -22.93 -3.93 -4.71
N HIS A 831 -23.05 -4.79 -5.71
CA HIS A 831 -23.20 -4.36 -7.09
C HIS A 831 -24.50 -3.58 -7.33
N ARG A 832 -25.62 -4.01 -6.74
CA ARG A 832 -26.89 -3.26 -6.83
C ARG A 832 -26.87 -1.92 -6.13
N ALA A 833 -26.13 -1.82 -5.02
CA ALA A 833 -25.98 -0.56 -4.30
C ALA A 833 -25.23 0.49 -5.12
N VAL A 834 -24.15 0.10 -5.80
CA VAL A 834 -23.35 0.98 -6.69
C VAL A 834 -22.94 0.20 -7.93
N PRO A 835 -23.81 0.11 -8.96
CA PRO A 835 -23.55 -0.74 -10.13
C PRO A 835 -22.44 -0.22 -11.03
N ASN A 836 -22.32 1.11 -11.15
CA ASN A 836 -21.34 1.78 -12.01
C ASN A 836 -20.74 2.98 -11.32
N ALA A 837 -19.55 3.37 -11.75
CA ALA A 837 -18.96 4.64 -11.38
C ALA A 837 -19.77 5.79 -11.99
N VAL A 838 -19.82 6.89 -11.26
CA VAL A 838 -20.39 8.16 -11.71
C VAL A 838 -19.34 9.28 -11.55
N CYS A 839 -19.50 10.34 -12.32
CA CYS A 839 -18.70 11.55 -12.17
C CYS A 839 -19.48 12.56 -11.32
N TRP A 840 -18.98 12.87 -10.13
CA TRP A 840 -19.51 13.97 -9.34
C TRP A 840 -18.93 15.30 -9.81
N ILE A 841 -19.81 16.29 -9.99
CA ILE A 841 -19.46 17.67 -10.38
C ILE A 841 -20.33 18.65 -9.58
N HIS A 842 -19.82 19.86 -9.39
CA HIS A 842 -20.62 20.93 -8.78
C HIS A 842 -21.82 21.29 -9.69
N PRO A 843 -23.06 21.49 -9.14
CA PRO A 843 -24.27 21.78 -9.92
C PRO A 843 -24.11 22.99 -10.86
N LYS A 844 -23.52 24.08 -10.39
CA LYS A 844 -23.28 25.28 -11.20
C LYS A 844 -22.30 25.04 -12.38
N ASP A 845 -21.30 24.17 -12.19
CA ASP A 845 -20.37 23.83 -13.27
C ASP A 845 -21.04 22.93 -14.32
N ALA A 846 -21.91 22.02 -13.89
CA ALA A 846 -22.74 21.23 -14.80
C ALA A 846 -23.68 22.12 -15.62
N GLU A 847 -24.38 23.05 -14.97
CA GLU A 847 -25.29 24.01 -15.62
C GLU A 847 -24.54 24.90 -16.62
N ALA A 848 -23.38 25.46 -16.25
CA ALA A 848 -22.56 26.28 -17.14
C ALA A 848 -22.11 25.54 -18.41
N LYS A 849 -22.04 24.19 -18.34
CA LYS A 849 -21.70 23.31 -19.47
C LYS A 849 -22.95 22.74 -20.18
N GLY A 850 -24.17 23.16 -19.81
CA GLY A 850 -25.41 22.65 -20.35
C GLY A 850 -25.69 21.18 -20.01
N LEU A 851 -25.15 20.68 -18.91
CA LEU A 851 -25.24 19.30 -18.47
C LEU A 851 -26.21 19.15 -17.30
N LYS A 852 -26.83 17.98 -17.20
CA LYS A 852 -27.80 17.63 -16.15
C LYS A 852 -27.39 16.32 -15.45
N ARG A 853 -27.87 16.14 -14.22
CA ARG A 853 -27.78 14.87 -13.51
C ARG A 853 -28.24 13.70 -14.41
N ASN A 854 -27.53 12.60 -14.39
CA ASN A 854 -27.71 11.39 -15.20
C ASN A 854 -27.34 11.52 -16.69
N ASP A 855 -26.92 12.67 -17.19
CA ASP A 855 -26.38 12.77 -18.56
C ASP A 855 -25.18 11.83 -18.70
N LEU A 856 -25.05 11.23 -19.85
CA LEU A 856 -23.84 10.52 -20.21
C LEU A 856 -22.84 11.53 -20.77
N VAL A 857 -21.65 11.60 -20.18
CA VAL A 857 -20.64 12.59 -20.54
C VAL A 857 -19.32 11.93 -20.91
N TRP A 858 -18.55 12.61 -21.74
CA TRP A 858 -17.13 12.36 -21.93
C TRP A 858 -16.33 13.12 -20.87
N ILE A 859 -15.41 12.44 -20.23
CA ILE A 859 -14.29 13.05 -19.49
C ILE A 859 -13.05 12.84 -20.35
N GLU A 860 -12.38 13.91 -20.69
CA GLU A 860 -11.21 13.89 -21.56
C GLU A 860 -10.04 14.61 -20.92
N SER A 861 -8.86 14.01 -20.99
CA SER A 861 -7.58 14.61 -20.67
C SER A 861 -6.64 14.52 -21.88
N ARG A 862 -5.41 15.01 -21.74
CA ARG A 862 -4.35 14.86 -22.76
C ARG A 862 -3.99 13.40 -23.06
N ARG A 863 -4.34 12.45 -22.18
CA ARG A 863 -3.99 11.02 -22.25
C ARG A 863 -5.07 10.14 -22.85
N GLY A 864 -6.30 10.61 -22.84
CA GLY A 864 -7.42 9.84 -23.38
C GLY A 864 -8.78 10.36 -22.91
N LYS A 865 -9.81 9.57 -23.18
CA LYS A 865 -11.18 9.90 -22.75
C LYS A 865 -11.97 8.68 -22.33
N VAL A 866 -12.94 8.89 -21.45
CA VAL A 866 -13.86 7.87 -20.94
C VAL A 866 -15.28 8.39 -20.90
N LYS A 867 -16.26 7.48 -20.99
CA LYS A 867 -17.69 7.78 -20.82
C LYS A 867 -18.12 7.45 -19.40
N VAL A 868 -18.89 8.34 -18.79
CA VAL A 868 -19.44 8.13 -17.45
C VAL A 868 -20.74 8.90 -17.27
N ARG A 869 -21.61 8.45 -16.36
CA ARG A 869 -22.82 9.21 -15.99
C ARG A 869 -22.47 10.33 -15.01
N LEU A 870 -23.16 11.46 -15.17
CA LEU A 870 -22.97 12.63 -14.33
C LEU A 870 -23.84 12.55 -13.07
N GLU A 871 -23.25 12.94 -11.93
CA GLU A 871 -23.94 13.11 -10.66
C GLU A 871 -23.63 14.52 -10.12
N THR A 872 -24.65 15.24 -9.65
CA THR A 872 -24.53 16.64 -9.18
C THR A 872 -24.79 16.79 -7.69
N GLY A 873 -24.94 15.69 -6.94
CA GLY A 873 -25.21 15.72 -5.52
C GLY A 873 -24.95 14.38 -4.84
N GLY A 874 -25.44 14.21 -3.64
CA GLY A 874 -25.33 12.99 -2.86
C GLY A 874 -24.12 13.00 -1.91
N ARG A 875 -23.44 11.84 -1.78
CA ARG A 875 -22.39 11.64 -0.76
C ARG A 875 -21.11 12.46 -0.96
N ASN A 876 -20.84 12.87 -2.19
CA ASN A 876 -19.67 13.69 -2.50
C ASN A 876 -20.13 15.09 -2.95
N ARG A 877 -19.65 16.12 -2.27
CA ARG A 877 -19.95 17.52 -2.52
C ARG A 877 -18.72 18.19 -3.15
N MET A 878 -18.77 18.37 -4.46
CA MET A 878 -17.65 18.95 -5.20
C MET A 878 -17.62 20.47 -5.02
N PRO A 879 -16.44 21.07 -4.76
CA PRO A 879 -16.28 22.50 -4.98
C PRO A 879 -16.30 22.80 -6.48
N ARG A 880 -16.50 24.05 -6.86
CA ARG A 880 -16.42 24.45 -8.26
C ARG A 880 -15.02 24.19 -8.83
N GLY A 881 -14.96 23.79 -10.09
CA GLY A 881 -13.71 23.48 -10.79
C GLY A 881 -13.14 22.09 -10.47
N MET A 882 -13.86 21.25 -9.69
CA MET A 882 -13.42 19.90 -9.31
C MET A 882 -14.43 18.85 -9.72
N VAL A 883 -13.94 17.72 -10.21
CA VAL A 883 -14.74 16.50 -10.43
C VAL A 883 -14.10 15.30 -9.76
N TYR A 884 -14.94 14.32 -9.40
CA TYR A 884 -14.52 13.08 -8.76
C TYR A 884 -15.11 11.87 -9.46
N VAL A 885 -14.26 10.87 -9.74
CA VAL A 885 -14.69 9.59 -10.33
C VAL A 885 -14.03 8.43 -9.59
N PRO A 886 -14.80 7.47 -9.05
CA PRO A 886 -14.20 6.29 -8.43
C PRO A 886 -13.67 5.32 -9.48
N TRP A 887 -12.54 4.67 -9.19
CA TRP A 887 -11.80 3.86 -10.17
C TRP A 887 -12.15 2.36 -10.18
N PHE A 888 -13.15 1.92 -9.40
CA PHE A 888 -13.51 0.50 -9.28
C PHE A 888 -14.11 -0.10 -10.57
N ASP A 889 -14.65 0.74 -11.46
CA ASP A 889 -15.44 0.31 -12.60
C ASP A 889 -14.58 0.06 -13.84
N GLU A 890 -14.44 -1.22 -14.22
CA GLU A 890 -13.73 -1.63 -15.44
C GLU A 890 -14.41 -1.12 -16.72
N GLY A 891 -15.72 -0.84 -16.69
CA GLY A 891 -16.47 -0.30 -17.82
C GLY A 891 -16.16 1.17 -18.10
N VAL A 892 -15.83 1.95 -17.09
CA VAL A 892 -15.38 3.35 -17.20
C VAL A 892 -13.86 3.41 -17.39
N LEU A 893 -13.11 2.67 -16.61
CA LEU A 893 -11.64 2.62 -16.63
C LEU A 893 -11.01 4.01 -16.56
N ILE A 894 -11.35 4.77 -15.53
CA ILE A 894 -10.95 6.20 -15.36
C ILE A 894 -9.44 6.43 -15.47
N ASN A 895 -8.62 5.43 -15.16
CA ASN A 895 -7.16 5.52 -15.30
C ASN A 895 -6.66 5.66 -16.75
N LYS A 896 -7.54 5.65 -17.73
CA LYS A 896 -7.22 6.08 -19.10
C LYS A 896 -6.91 7.57 -19.21
N VAL A 897 -7.40 8.37 -18.27
CA VAL A 897 -7.25 9.84 -18.30
C VAL A 897 -6.36 10.39 -17.20
N THR A 898 -5.99 9.58 -16.20
CA THR A 898 -5.14 10.02 -15.09
C THR A 898 -3.69 10.24 -15.51
N LEU A 899 -3.01 11.15 -14.80
CA LEU A 899 -1.63 11.53 -15.02
C LEU A 899 -0.69 10.48 -14.40
N ASP A 900 0.35 10.08 -15.11
CA ASP A 900 1.34 9.08 -14.68
C ASP A 900 2.62 9.69 -14.07
N THR A 901 2.51 10.88 -13.52
CA THR A 901 3.56 11.47 -12.68
C THR A 901 3.74 10.70 -11.38
N THR A 902 4.94 10.72 -10.82
CA THR A 902 5.24 10.03 -9.56
C THR A 902 6.00 10.95 -8.60
N CYS A 903 5.86 10.69 -7.30
CA CYS A 903 6.79 11.21 -6.33
C CYS A 903 8.21 10.70 -6.64
N PRO A 904 9.20 11.57 -6.88
CA PRO A 904 10.53 11.12 -7.31
C PRO A 904 11.29 10.29 -6.27
N LEU A 905 10.95 10.40 -4.98
CA LEU A 905 11.55 9.60 -3.91
C LEU A 905 10.89 8.22 -3.82
N SER A 906 9.59 8.19 -3.61
CA SER A 906 8.83 6.94 -3.39
C SER A 906 8.46 6.19 -4.65
N LYS A 907 8.47 6.85 -5.82
CA LYS A 907 7.97 6.33 -7.10
C LYS A 907 6.46 6.02 -7.05
N GLU A 908 5.74 6.55 -6.08
CA GLU A 908 4.28 6.45 -5.98
C GLU A 908 3.59 7.40 -6.96
N THR A 909 2.59 6.89 -7.68
CA THR A 909 1.86 7.65 -8.70
C THR A 909 0.85 8.63 -8.06
N ASP A 910 0.74 9.81 -8.63
CA ASP A 910 -0.25 10.82 -8.25
C ASP A 910 -1.57 10.60 -8.99
N TYR A 911 -2.58 10.10 -8.28
CA TYR A 911 -3.93 9.87 -8.82
C TYR A 911 -4.94 10.95 -8.40
N LYS A 912 -4.51 11.94 -7.63
CA LYS A 912 -5.43 12.85 -6.94
C LYS A 912 -5.66 14.15 -7.69
N LYS A 913 -4.88 14.38 -8.73
CA LYS A 913 -5.02 15.60 -9.53
C LYS A 913 -4.50 15.41 -10.96
N CYS A 914 -5.31 15.77 -11.90
CA CYS A 914 -4.95 16.02 -13.30
C CYS A 914 -6.01 16.91 -13.93
N SER A 915 -5.72 17.52 -15.09
CA SER A 915 -6.66 18.38 -15.78
C SER A 915 -7.54 17.63 -16.76
N VAL A 916 -8.83 17.91 -16.75
CA VAL A 916 -9.82 17.32 -17.66
C VAL A 916 -10.82 18.36 -18.15
N LYS A 917 -11.48 18.06 -19.26
CA LYS A 917 -12.71 18.71 -19.70
C LYS A 917 -13.86 17.70 -19.71
N ILE A 918 -15.09 18.23 -19.57
CA ILE A 918 -16.31 17.42 -19.61
C ILE A 918 -17.28 18.02 -20.63
N TYR A 919 -17.89 17.15 -21.43
CA TYR A 919 -18.90 17.52 -22.41
C TYR A 919 -19.87 16.36 -22.66
N LYS A 920 -21.04 16.66 -23.21
CA LYS A 920 -22.08 15.66 -23.48
C LYS A 920 -21.59 14.58 -24.44
N ALA A 921 -21.90 13.30 -24.16
CA ALA A 921 -21.45 12.16 -24.95
C ALA A 921 -22.36 11.85 -26.14
#